data_d805cfea7e41e2d45f462e6e72a9fc3e
#
_entry.id   d805cfea7e41e2d45f462e6e72a9fc3e
#
_cell.length_a   1.000
_cell.length_b   1.000
_cell.length_c   1.000
_cell.angle_alpha   90.00
_cell.angle_beta   90.00
_cell.angle_gamma   90.00
#
_symmetry.space_group_name_H-M   'P 1'
#
loop_
_entity.id
_entity.type
_entity.pdbx_description
1 polymer ?
#
loop_
_entity_poly.entity_id
_entity_poly.type
_entity_poly.pdbx_seq_one_letter_code
_entity_poly.pdbx_strand_id
1 'polypeptide(L)'
;MNPRRKRALSLAVAAAIVAMAPIYLTACGGGGGGSGGMVKPSPPPPPPSPPPPPPPPPPPPPPPPPPPPPPPPPPPPPYDPAYNHLTPTGALTAQGEGFTGQGVYVGILDSGVDPTTPPMNGRIAWFKSYLPGASQSPSDTSGHGSVVTDILGGAAAGTLPADNNKTFPGGVAPGTSLYFEQVCASGNLASCSISSANFSDFVAQNVRIINGSFGSGNAQTDPNLAATQGIYQPAVDAGAVLVWAAGSGGASQPWDQAGLPAWVPGFQPNWLAVVDMAIDSNGKPAGLYTGSDAPSNSCGIAAQWCLAAPGNVEFPAVGSFTGGYANGTSASAAVVSGVAAQVWQAFPWMTAANLTDTILTTATPFDDGSHTTPNPTYGWGMINAAKAVHGPAQFAFGVFTTDIPAGGTSTFSNDISGQGGLKLTGPGTLVLTGAGTFNGISEVAAGTLTVNGSVVSSVTVDAGGTLNGTGKIGYSVSNNGTVESSGSDAGQGLTIGSNLVDAASSTTAVALGNPLHVNGKASVAGTMNVLAPPSGYTVKSTENLITAGAVSGTFANLTFASGVFYTGTLAYTPTQVNVNLTQTNVTTAAASVGIVDPASVGAAQRVQVGFEAINATMASGGTLSSGVLQGAGAIQHSATPAVAQATLTSLSGQLHAASAAMLFDGIDARGNALSEHFDDLVSGRAKSGVWYSNLGWQGNLQRSGYAGATFRSGGGMAGVDMHLGSHALLGFAAGQSLGFGQLDASWDHARTWMNNVAMYGGLVNGPWYASTQIASGWYREDMQRLLQLGALGAPVGTDSTGHYVAGALEGGHLFQFGATRVVPFADVRYQRLELGGFTEQGGLGYGLMADAHTAGRLQAGLGLRAERGWQLANGMQMAFDGSAGWQHTLHQYGSVFDASFTGFNDWLPVEGIGLSRNTAVLRAGLSLWPTRDFGLRLGYMREQGQRERSDDMMLQGTVTF
;
A
#
# COMPACT_ATOMS: atom_id res chain seq x y z
N MET A 1 13.36 -54.29 44.62
CA MET A 1 13.74 -52.90 44.82
C MET A 1 13.15 -52.37 46.11
N ASN A 2 13.91 -51.69 46.94
CA ASN A 2 13.55 -51.21 48.26
C ASN A 2 12.45 -50.14 48.18
N PRO A 3 11.38 -50.18 48.99
CA PRO A 3 10.26 -49.23 48.91
C PRO A 3 10.64 -47.76 48.95
N ARG A 4 11.73 -47.40 49.62
CA ARG A 4 12.27 -46.04 49.65
C ARG A 4 12.84 -45.56 48.27
N ARG A 5 13.37 -46.45 47.44
CA ARG A 5 13.82 -46.10 46.06
C ARG A 5 12.62 -45.93 45.07
N LYS A 6 11.53 -46.66 45.27
CA LYS A 6 10.28 -46.46 44.46
C LYS A 6 9.64 -45.11 44.71
N ARG A 7 9.58 -44.68 46.01
CA ARG A 7 9.05 -43.33 46.35
C ARG A 7 9.93 -42.20 45.82
N ALA A 8 11.26 -42.35 45.83
CA ALA A 8 12.18 -41.34 45.30
C ALA A 8 12.12 -41.27 43.76
N LEU A 9 11.92 -42.41 43.08
CA LEU A 9 11.76 -42.43 41.61
C LEU A 9 10.41 -41.85 41.19
N SER A 10 9.31 -42.13 41.92
CA SER A 10 7.99 -41.58 41.67
C SER A 10 7.94 -40.06 41.89
N LEU A 11 8.65 -39.56 42.93
CA LEU A 11 8.77 -38.11 43.14
C LEU A 11 9.67 -37.43 42.07
N ALA A 12 10.72 -38.09 41.59
CA ALA A 12 11.60 -37.57 40.55
C ALA A 12 10.87 -37.54 39.19
N VAL A 13 10.04 -38.55 38.86
CA VAL A 13 9.27 -38.56 37.64
C VAL A 13 8.10 -37.56 37.73
N ALA A 14 7.46 -37.41 38.90
CA ALA A 14 6.44 -36.40 39.12
C ALA A 14 7.00 -34.97 39.01
N ALA A 15 8.19 -34.75 39.52
CA ALA A 15 8.91 -33.49 39.36
C ALA A 15 9.32 -33.21 37.89
N ALA A 16 9.69 -34.27 37.12
CA ALA A 16 10.02 -34.15 35.72
C ALA A 16 8.76 -33.87 34.84
N ILE A 17 7.61 -34.44 35.17
CA ILE A 17 6.34 -34.16 34.49
C ILE A 17 5.85 -32.73 34.77
N VAL A 18 6.04 -32.25 35.99
CA VAL A 18 5.72 -30.85 36.37
C VAL A 18 6.73 -29.84 35.77
N ALA A 19 7.97 -30.27 35.52
CA ALA A 19 9.01 -29.44 34.93
C ALA A 19 8.93 -29.34 33.39
N MET A 20 8.08 -30.16 32.73
CA MET A 20 7.85 -30.07 31.26
C MET A 20 6.66 -29.17 30.87
N ALA A 21 6.01 -28.49 31.82
CA ALA A 21 5.14 -27.38 31.49
C ALA A 21 5.99 -26.18 31.06
N PRO A 22 5.76 -25.56 29.91
CA PRO A 22 6.54 -24.43 29.47
C PRO A 22 6.37 -23.29 30.46
N ILE A 23 7.47 -22.97 31.15
CA ILE A 23 7.58 -21.82 32.05
C ILE A 23 7.66 -20.58 31.15
N TYR A 24 6.55 -19.87 31.00
CA TYR A 24 6.55 -18.46 30.68
C TYR A 24 5.98 -17.68 31.87
N LEU A 25 6.82 -17.55 32.89
CA LEU A 25 6.66 -16.58 33.94
C LEU A 25 7.88 -15.64 33.87
N THR A 26 7.75 -14.58 33.13
CA THR A 26 8.60 -13.39 33.35
C THR A 26 7.71 -12.28 33.83
N ALA A 27 7.72 -12.14 35.12
CA ALA A 27 8.10 -11.01 35.93
C ALA A 27 7.69 -9.62 35.38
N CYS A 28 6.74 -9.02 36.01
CA CYS A 28 6.81 -7.59 36.33
C CYS A 28 6.75 -7.46 37.84
N GLY A 29 7.91 -7.16 38.41
CA GLY A 29 8.04 -6.73 39.76
C GLY A 29 8.02 -5.21 39.86
N GLY A 30 7.77 -4.75 41.07
CA GLY A 30 8.02 -3.42 41.54
C GLY A 30 6.76 -2.65 41.84
N GLY A 31 6.26 -2.51 43.00
CA GLY A 31 6.89 -2.07 44.20
C GLY A 31 6.16 -0.83 44.69
N GLY A 32 5.75 -0.80 45.92
CA GLY A 32 5.46 0.44 46.59
C GLY A 32 4.14 0.44 47.36
N GLY A 33 4.24 0.05 48.61
CA GLY A 33 3.19 0.07 49.57
C GLY A 33 2.77 1.49 50.01
N GLY A 34 1.59 1.56 50.56
CA GLY A 34 1.08 2.74 51.28
C GLY A 34 -0.24 2.39 51.92
N SER A 35 -0.15 1.95 53.17
CA SER A 35 -1.30 1.80 54.07
C SER A 35 -1.92 3.17 54.36
N GLY A 36 -3.23 3.28 54.16
CA GLY A 36 -3.99 4.47 54.58
C GLY A 36 -5.38 4.09 55.02
N GLY A 37 -5.63 4.20 56.28
CA GLY A 37 -6.83 3.75 56.97
C GLY A 37 -8.10 4.46 56.55
N MET A 38 -9.22 3.76 56.75
CA MET A 38 -10.57 4.25 56.59
C MET A 38 -10.88 5.33 57.62
N VAL A 39 -11.29 6.49 57.13
CA VAL A 39 -11.96 7.55 57.90
C VAL A 39 -13.37 7.73 57.36
N LYS A 40 -14.33 7.57 58.27
CA LYS A 40 -15.77 7.77 58.08
C LYS A 40 -16.08 9.23 57.70
N PRO A 41 -16.90 9.56 56.72
CA PRO A 41 -17.21 10.93 56.36
C PRO A 41 -18.16 11.59 57.33
N SER A 42 -17.81 12.83 57.71
CA SER A 42 -18.64 13.77 58.42
C SER A 42 -19.59 14.52 57.44
N PRO A 43 -20.73 15.00 57.91
CA PRO A 43 -21.71 15.71 57.03
C PRO A 43 -21.18 17.03 56.52
N PRO A 44 -21.64 17.49 55.33
CA PRO A 44 -21.15 18.70 54.72
C PRO A 44 -21.60 20.00 55.43
N PRO A 45 -20.75 21.02 55.46
CA PRO A 45 -21.12 22.35 55.93
C PRO A 45 -21.98 23.10 54.90
N PRO A 46 -22.74 24.12 55.34
CA PRO A 46 -23.60 24.92 54.47
C PRO A 46 -22.79 25.72 53.44
N PRO A 47 -23.39 26.05 52.27
CA PRO A 47 -22.69 26.70 51.18
C PRO A 47 -22.25 28.14 51.56
N PRO A 48 -21.03 28.54 51.18
CA PRO A 48 -20.54 29.89 51.37
C PRO A 48 -21.23 30.85 50.40
N SER A 49 -21.38 32.10 50.84
CA SER A 49 -21.87 33.22 50.02
C SER A 49 -21.01 33.40 48.74
N PRO A 50 -21.62 33.88 47.62
CA PRO A 50 -20.87 34.06 46.38
C PRO A 50 -19.75 35.10 46.55
N PRO A 51 -18.56 34.83 45.96
CA PRO A 51 -17.47 35.81 46.01
C PRO A 51 -17.77 37.03 45.13
N PRO A 52 -17.16 38.20 45.44
CA PRO A 52 -17.27 39.39 44.58
C PRO A 52 -16.68 39.11 43.17
N PRO A 53 -17.16 39.82 42.16
CA PRO A 53 -16.66 39.60 40.77
C PRO A 53 -15.16 39.89 40.71
N PRO A 54 -14.41 39.07 39.93
CA PRO A 54 -12.96 39.25 39.75
C PRO A 54 -12.66 40.61 39.09
N PRO A 55 -11.53 41.26 39.41
CA PRO A 55 -11.07 42.44 38.71
C PRO A 55 -10.81 42.13 37.21
N PRO A 56 -10.96 43.11 36.30
CA PRO A 56 -10.69 42.90 34.90
C PRO A 56 -9.26 42.40 34.68
N PRO A 57 -9.03 41.48 33.72
CA PRO A 57 -7.70 40.97 33.45
C PRO A 57 -6.75 42.10 33.01
N PRO A 58 -5.46 42.04 33.38
CA PRO A 58 -4.48 43.00 32.89
C PRO A 58 -4.36 42.91 31.35
N PRO A 59 -4.02 44.01 30.67
CA PRO A 59 -3.82 44.01 29.24
C PRO A 59 -2.75 42.97 28.85
N PRO A 60 -2.91 42.28 27.70
CA PRO A 60 -1.93 41.30 27.24
C PRO A 60 -0.54 41.95 27.09
N PRO A 61 0.55 41.25 27.42
CA PRO A 61 1.90 41.76 27.20
C PRO A 61 2.12 42.04 25.69
N PRO A 62 2.94 43.05 25.35
CA PRO A 62 3.27 43.31 23.95
C PRO A 62 3.87 42.05 23.30
N PRO A 63 3.59 41.84 22.02
CA PRO A 63 4.15 40.68 21.33
C PRO A 63 5.71 40.71 21.39
N PRO A 64 6.38 39.55 21.52
CA PRO A 64 7.83 39.50 21.51
C PRO A 64 8.37 40.10 20.19
N PRO A 65 9.53 40.75 20.19
CA PRO A 65 10.13 41.23 18.97
C PRO A 65 10.34 40.07 17.97
N PRO A 66 10.19 40.31 16.67
CA PRO A 66 10.44 39.26 15.66
C PRO A 66 11.85 38.67 15.82
N PRO A 67 12.02 37.39 15.63
CA PRO A 67 13.34 36.78 15.69
C PRO A 67 14.28 37.46 14.65
N PRO A 68 15.58 37.61 14.96
CA PRO A 68 16.52 38.14 14.01
C PRO A 68 16.49 37.35 12.71
N PRO A 69 16.66 37.97 11.53
CA PRO A 69 16.70 37.25 10.28
C PRO A 69 17.79 36.16 10.33
N PRO A 70 17.54 34.99 9.72
CA PRO A 70 18.56 33.95 9.68
C PRO A 70 19.85 34.50 9.03
N PRO A 71 21.02 34.03 9.45
CA PRO A 71 22.26 34.44 8.81
C PRO A 71 22.20 34.11 7.31
N PRO A 72 22.81 34.94 6.46
CA PRO A 72 22.86 34.67 5.02
C PRO A 72 23.47 33.29 4.80
N PRO A 73 22.96 32.51 3.83
CA PRO A 73 23.56 31.22 3.50
C PRO A 73 25.05 31.40 3.17
N PRO A 74 25.92 30.43 3.51
CA PRO A 74 27.32 30.46 3.15
C PRO A 74 27.43 30.64 1.62
N PRO A 75 28.46 31.33 1.14
CA PRO A 75 28.71 31.46 -0.29
C PRO A 75 28.80 30.06 -0.93
N PRO A 76 28.25 29.87 -2.13
CA PRO A 76 28.37 28.59 -2.82
C PRO A 76 29.88 28.23 -2.98
N PRO A 77 30.21 26.94 -2.94
CA PRO A 77 31.57 26.49 -3.18
C PRO A 77 32.06 26.98 -4.56
N PRO A 78 33.36 27.21 -4.76
CA PRO A 78 33.93 27.56 -6.05
C PRO A 78 33.52 26.52 -7.11
N TYR A 79 33.27 26.97 -8.33
CA TYR A 79 32.95 26.09 -9.45
C TYR A 79 34.12 25.11 -9.71
N ASP A 80 33.81 23.86 -9.96
CA ASP A 80 34.78 22.81 -10.22
C ASP A 80 34.69 22.36 -11.69
N PRO A 81 35.73 22.62 -12.51
CA PRO A 81 35.75 22.23 -13.92
C PRO A 81 35.57 20.74 -14.21
N ALA A 82 35.88 19.85 -13.24
CA ALA A 82 35.61 18.43 -13.36
C ALA A 82 34.13 18.11 -13.62
N TYR A 83 33.22 19.03 -13.27
CA TYR A 83 31.77 18.92 -13.44
C TYR A 83 31.23 19.71 -14.64
N ASN A 84 32.09 20.11 -15.60
CA ASN A 84 31.67 20.89 -16.79
C ASN A 84 30.49 20.25 -17.55
N HIS A 85 30.44 18.93 -17.64
CA HIS A 85 29.40 18.21 -18.35
C HIS A 85 28.12 17.96 -17.47
N LEU A 86 28.20 18.17 -16.17
CA LEU A 86 27.13 17.86 -15.21
C LEU A 86 26.43 19.10 -14.66
N THR A 87 27.18 20.04 -14.06
CA THR A 87 26.61 21.19 -13.36
C THR A 87 25.98 22.21 -14.32
N PRO A 88 26.69 22.74 -15.36
CA PRO A 88 26.11 23.73 -16.29
C PRO A 88 24.92 23.21 -17.09
N THR A 89 24.87 21.88 -17.31
CA THR A 89 23.80 21.21 -18.05
C THR A 89 22.57 20.85 -17.19
N GLY A 90 22.67 21.02 -15.87
CA GLY A 90 21.67 20.55 -14.96
C GLY A 90 21.60 19.01 -14.79
N ALA A 91 22.53 18.26 -15.40
CA ALA A 91 22.54 16.80 -15.36
C ALA A 91 22.76 16.27 -13.94
N LEU A 92 23.61 16.95 -13.14
CA LEU A 92 23.81 16.60 -11.73
C LEU A 92 22.53 16.76 -10.90
N THR A 93 21.74 17.79 -11.18
CA THR A 93 20.43 18.00 -10.53
C THR A 93 19.48 16.87 -10.90
N ALA A 94 19.37 16.53 -12.17
CA ALA A 94 18.54 15.41 -12.63
C ALA A 94 18.98 14.07 -12.02
N GLN A 95 20.30 13.83 -11.88
CA GLN A 95 20.81 12.65 -11.15
C GLN A 95 20.40 12.67 -9.67
N GLY A 96 20.45 13.83 -9.01
CA GLY A 96 20.01 14.01 -7.62
C GLY A 96 18.52 13.71 -7.42
N GLU A 97 17.70 13.89 -8.44
CA GLU A 97 16.28 13.52 -8.47
C GLU A 97 16.04 12.05 -8.85
N GLY A 98 17.12 11.29 -9.13
CA GLY A 98 17.04 9.86 -9.45
C GLY A 98 17.06 9.54 -10.95
N PHE A 99 17.18 10.55 -11.83
CA PHE A 99 17.24 10.35 -13.28
C PHE A 99 18.69 10.12 -13.73
N THR A 100 19.11 8.88 -13.75
CA THR A 100 20.47 8.43 -14.12
C THR A 100 20.55 7.76 -15.49
N GLY A 101 19.44 7.72 -16.24
CA GLY A 101 19.30 6.96 -17.49
C GLY A 101 18.97 5.48 -17.28
N GLN A 102 18.58 5.07 -16.08
CA GLN A 102 18.26 3.68 -15.77
C GLN A 102 17.13 3.14 -16.65
N GLY A 103 17.36 1.95 -17.25
CA GLY A 103 16.40 1.30 -18.13
C GLY A 103 16.42 1.82 -19.57
N VAL A 104 17.30 2.78 -19.89
CA VAL A 104 17.48 3.28 -21.26
C VAL A 104 18.72 2.68 -21.90
N TYR A 105 18.59 2.21 -23.15
CA TYR A 105 19.65 1.60 -23.94
C TYR A 105 20.19 2.63 -24.93
N VAL A 106 21.50 2.89 -24.83
CA VAL A 106 22.18 3.89 -25.64
C VAL A 106 23.24 3.21 -26.52
N GLY A 107 23.15 3.40 -27.82
CA GLY A 107 24.13 2.95 -28.81
C GLY A 107 25.18 4.01 -29.08
N ILE A 108 26.42 3.62 -29.20
CA ILE A 108 27.54 4.47 -29.55
C ILE A 108 28.24 3.94 -30.80
N LEU A 109 28.39 4.81 -31.81
CA LEU A 109 29.14 4.56 -33.01
C LEU A 109 30.46 5.31 -32.87
N ASP A 110 31.64 4.64 -32.81
CA ASP A 110 32.93 5.32 -32.60
C ASP A 110 34.15 4.40 -32.91
N SER A 111 35.33 4.79 -32.42
CA SER A 111 36.64 4.13 -32.68
C SER A 111 36.84 2.82 -31.87
N GLY A 112 36.03 2.58 -30.86
CA GLY A 112 36.15 1.45 -29.92
C GLY A 112 35.85 1.90 -28.50
N VAL A 113 35.86 0.94 -27.56
CA VAL A 113 35.71 1.23 -26.13
C VAL A 113 36.64 0.30 -25.33
N ASP A 114 37.36 0.84 -24.37
CA ASP A 114 38.20 0.09 -23.45
C ASP A 114 37.42 -0.27 -22.16
N PRO A 115 36.95 -1.51 -22.03
CA PRO A 115 36.15 -1.93 -20.87
C PRO A 115 36.97 -2.10 -19.58
N THR A 116 38.30 -1.94 -19.65
CA THR A 116 39.21 -2.10 -18.50
C THR A 116 39.42 -0.80 -17.74
N THR A 117 39.01 0.34 -18.30
CA THR A 117 39.09 1.63 -17.58
C THR A 117 38.15 1.64 -16.38
N PRO A 118 38.50 2.34 -15.30
CA PRO A 118 37.67 2.40 -14.11
C PRO A 118 36.24 2.87 -14.37
N PRO A 119 35.94 3.90 -15.21
CA PRO A 119 34.57 4.30 -15.50
C PRO A 119 33.77 3.28 -16.31
N MET A 120 34.43 2.45 -17.14
CA MET A 120 33.78 1.49 -18.06
C MET A 120 33.72 0.08 -17.52
N ASN A 121 34.38 -0.25 -16.43
CA ASN A 121 34.45 -1.60 -15.90
C ASN A 121 33.04 -2.20 -15.66
N GLY A 122 32.68 -3.22 -16.43
CA GLY A 122 31.39 -3.89 -16.38
C GLY A 122 30.21 -3.08 -16.96
N ARG A 123 30.46 -1.98 -17.69
CA ARG A 123 29.42 -1.09 -18.18
C ARG A 123 28.93 -1.41 -19.59
N ILE A 124 29.73 -2.07 -20.42
CA ILE A 124 29.40 -2.37 -21.81
C ILE A 124 28.52 -3.61 -21.86
N ALA A 125 27.25 -3.41 -22.22
CA ALA A 125 26.26 -4.47 -22.30
C ALA A 125 26.38 -5.30 -23.60
N TRP A 126 26.80 -4.66 -24.69
CA TRP A 126 26.95 -5.30 -26.00
C TRP A 126 28.00 -4.57 -26.84
N PHE A 127 28.77 -5.31 -27.65
CA PHE A 127 29.81 -4.78 -28.52
C PHE A 127 29.83 -5.50 -29.86
N LYS A 128 30.06 -4.73 -30.93
CA LYS A 128 30.31 -5.28 -32.28
C LYS A 128 31.32 -4.41 -33.01
N SER A 129 32.31 -5.04 -33.68
CA SER A 129 33.21 -4.33 -34.57
C SER A 129 32.83 -4.55 -36.05
N TYR A 130 32.70 -3.46 -36.78
CA TYR A 130 32.50 -3.44 -38.24
C TYR A 130 33.78 -3.28 -39.03
N LEU A 131 34.94 -3.14 -38.37
CA LEU A 131 36.22 -3.02 -39.03
C LEU A 131 36.67 -4.38 -39.59
N PRO A 132 37.17 -4.45 -40.86
CA PRO A 132 37.61 -5.69 -41.45
C PRO A 132 38.74 -6.37 -40.63
N GLY A 133 38.52 -7.60 -40.21
CA GLY A 133 39.50 -8.38 -39.47
C GLY A 133 39.74 -7.94 -38.01
N ALA A 134 38.97 -7.01 -37.50
CA ALA A 134 39.07 -6.60 -36.10
C ALA A 134 38.49 -7.64 -35.13
N SER A 135 38.96 -7.63 -33.89
CA SER A 135 38.43 -8.44 -32.81
C SER A 135 36.96 -8.05 -32.51
N GLN A 136 36.16 -9.04 -32.19
CA GLN A 136 34.80 -8.81 -31.69
C GLN A 136 34.76 -8.64 -30.14
N SER A 137 35.92 -8.45 -29.50
CA SER A 137 36.03 -8.06 -28.09
C SER A 137 36.23 -6.56 -27.98
N PRO A 138 35.61 -5.90 -27.00
CA PRO A 138 35.77 -4.45 -26.78
C PRO A 138 37.23 -4.07 -26.62
N SER A 139 37.66 -3.11 -27.39
CA SER A 139 38.99 -2.49 -27.27
C SER A 139 38.97 -1.12 -27.97
N ASP A 140 39.83 -0.21 -27.53
CA ASP A 140 40.00 1.11 -28.13
C ASP A 140 41.48 1.54 -28.11
N THR A 141 42.10 1.46 -29.24
CA THR A 141 43.50 1.90 -29.39
C THR A 141 43.63 3.41 -29.62
N SER A 142 42.58 4.07 -30.06
CA SER A 142 42.45 5.50 -30.25
C SER A 142 42.17 6.22 -28.92
N GLY A 143 41.28 5.66 -28.12
CA GLY A 143 40.76 6.25 -26.89
C GLY A 143 39.57 7.18 -27.06
N HIS A 144 39.25 7.62 -28.32
CA HIS A 144 38.18 8.60 -28.56
C HIS A 144 36.83 8.07 -28.17
N GLY A 145 36.44 6.86 -28.62
CA GLY A 145 35.17 6.27 -28.28
C GLY A 145 35.01 5.95 -26.79
N SER A 146 36.13 5.60 -26.12
CA SER A 146 36.09 5.41 -24.65
C SER A 146 35.82 6.71 -23.91
N VAL A 147 36.46 7.84 -24.30
CA VAL A 147 36.20 9.16 -23.71
C VAL A 147 34.76 9.59 -23.92
N VAL A 148 34.23 9.42 -25.14
CA VAL A 148 32.82 9.72 -25.47
C VAL A 148 31.89 8.89 -24.57
N THR A 149 32.18 7.60 -24.37
CA THR A 149 31.38 6.71 -23.57
C THR A 149 31.45 7.04 -22.07
N ASP A 150 32.64 7.43 -21.56
CA ASP A 150 32.83 7.88 -20.19
C ASP A 150 31.97 9.12 -19.89
N ILE A 151 31.98 10.11 -20.77
CA ILE A 151 31.20 11.36 -20.65
C ILE A 151 29.70 11.06 -20.69
N LEU A 152 29.26 10.15 -21.55
CA LEU A 152 27.85 9.79 -21.68
C LEU A 152 27.35 9.02 -20.44
N GLY A 153 28.03 7.93 -20.05
CA GLY A 153 27.49 7.00 -19.09
C GLY A 153 28.49 6.28 -18.20
N GLY A 154 29.72 6.77 -18.11
CA GLY A 154 30.77 6.20 -17.26
C GLY A 154 30.40 6.23 -15.76
N ALA A 155 30.90 5.27 -15.01
CA ALA A 155 30.78 5.27 -13.57
C ALA A 155 31.67 6.37 -12.92
N ALA A 156 31.31 6.82 -11.74
CA ALA A 156 32.13 7.75 -10.95
C ALA A 156 33.39 7.01 -10.44
N ALA A 157 34.41 6.93 -11.25
CA ALA A 157 35.65 6.19 -10.98
C ALA A 157 36.78 6.69 -11.89
N GLY A 158 38.03 6.41 -11.52
CA GLY A 158 39.22 6.90 -12.23
C GLY A 158 39.68 8.25 -11.75
N THR A 159 40.94 8.59 -12.06
CA THR A 159 41.57 9.85 -11.63
C THR A 159 41.67 10.86 -12.77
N LEU A 160 41.41 12.11 -12.43
CA LEU A 160 41.51 13.26 -13.32
C LEU A 160 42.92 13.92 -13.19
N PRO A 161 43.84 13.72 -14.16
CA PRO A 161 45.22 14.22 -14.02
C PRO A 161 45.33 15.74 -14.03
N ALA A 162 44.44 16.42 -14.72
CA ALA A 162 44.45 17.87 -14.82
C ALA A 162 43.89 18.57 -13.56
N ASP A 163 43.09 17.87 -12.77
CA ASP A 163 42.48 18.37 -11.52
C ASP A 163 43.03 17.68 -10.25
N ASN A 164 44.37 17.74 -10.10
CA ASN A 164 45.04 17.22 -8.89
C ASN A 164 44.69 15.79 -8.51
N ASN A 165 44.47 14.94 -9.49
CA ASN A 165 44.05 13.53 -9.31
C ASN A 165 42.74 13.33 -8.54
N LYS A 166 41.79 14.26 -8.63
CA LYS A 166 40.41 14.02 -8.15
C LYS A 166 39.78 12.83 -8.86
N THR A 167 38.78 12.28 -8.28
CA THR A 167 38.00 11.19 -8.90
C THR A 167 37.09 11.78 -9.97
N PHE A 168 37.01 11.14 -11.12
CA PHE A 168 36.04 11.45 -12.18
C PHE A 168 34.61 11.33 -11.61
N PRO A 169 33.77 12.37 -11.75
CA PRO A 169 32.45 12.38 -11.12
C PRO A 169 31.42 11.44 -11.75
N GLY A 170 31.78 10.76 -12.84
CA GLY A 170 30.90 9.97 -13.65
C GLY A 170 30.33 10.71 -14.86
N GLY A 171 29.74 9.98 -15.77
CA GLY A 171 29.07 10.53 -16.95
C GLY A 171 27.70 11.11 -16.63
N VAL A 172 27.07 11.68 -17.64
CA VAL A 172 25.76 12.33 -17.55
C VAL A 172 24.65 11.34 -17.15
N ALA A 173 24.69 10.12 -17.69
CA ALA A 173 23.69 9.08 -17.43
C ALA A 173 24.33 7.76 -16.99
N PRO A 174 24.88 7.69 -15.77
CA PRO A 174 25.63 6.51 -15.31
C PRO A 174 24.76 5.26 -15.08
N GLY A 175 23.44 5.37 -15.17
CA GLY A 175 22.50 4.25 -15.06
C GLY A 175 22.13 3.60 -16.40
N THR A 176 22.55 4.16 -17.55
CA THR A 176 22.22 3.61 -18.88
C THR A 176 22.87 2.26 -19.14
N SER A 177 22.29 1.47 -20.03
CA SER A 177 22.93 0.31 -20.64
C SER A 177 23.61 0.73 -21.93
N LEU A 178 24.91 0.49 -22.03
CA LEU A 178 25.76 0.96 -23.12
C LEU A 178 25.98 -0.13 -24.17
N TYR A 179 25.63 0.16 -25.41
CA TYR A 179 25.77 -0.70 -26.58
C TYR A 179 26.75 -0.04 -27.55
N PHE A 180 27.79 -0.71 -27.97
CA PHE A 180 28.86 -0.08 -28.71
C PHE A 180 29.12 -0.77 -30.05
N GLU A 181 29.21 0.03 -31.11
CA GLU A 181 29.71 -0.41 -32.42
C GLU A 181 30.99 0.32 -32.81
N GLN A 182 32.04 -0.44 -33.07
CA GLN A 182 33.29 0.08 -33.58
C GLN A 182 33.18 0.22 -35.09
N VAL A 183 33.16 1.48 -35.56
CA VAL A 183 32.96 1.82 -36.97
C VAL A 183 34.10 2.68 -37.56
N CYS A 184 34.99 3.19 -36.70
CA CYS A 184 36.12 4.03 -37.07
C CYS A 184 37.45 3.29 -36.87
N ALA A 185 38.33 3.30 -37.87
CA ALA A 185 39.71 2.83 -37.70
C ALA A 185 40.45 3.72 -36.71
N SER A 186 41.33 3.17 -35.86
CA SER A 186 42.04 3.88 -34.83
C SER A 186 42.77 5.12 -35.34
N GLY A 187 42.60 6.28 -34.66
CA GLY A 187 43.32 7.52 -34.87
C GLY A 187 42.78 8.42 -35.99
N ASN A 188 41.80 7.99 -36.77
CA ASN A 188 41.25 8.81 -37.87
C ASN A 188 39.72 8.77 -37.91
N LEU A 189 39.05 9.72 -37.26
CA LEU A 189 37.59 9.86 -37.26
C LEU A 189 36.99 10.14 -38.65
N ALA A 190 37.80 10.59 -39.62
CA ALA A 190 37.37 10.70 -41.02
C ALA A 190 37.27 9.36 -41.75
N SER A 191 37.77 8.27 -41.13
CA SER A 191 37.71 6.92 -41.70
C SER A 191 36.50 6.11 -41.19
N CYS A 192 35.60 6.71 -40.44
CA CYS A 192 34.40 6.05 -39.94
C CYS A 192 33.48 5.67 -41.10
N SER A 193 33.02 4.44 -41.12
CA SER A 193 32.11 3.94 -42.14
C SER A 193 30.87 3.32 -41.49
N ILE A 194 29.70 3.81 -41.86
CA ILE A 194 28.40 3.36 -41.38
C ILE A 194 27.54 2.88 -42.55
N SER A 195 26.65 1.97 -42.24
CA SER A 195 25.67 1.39 -43.17
C SER A 195 24.35 1.16 -42.45
N SER A 196 23.31 0.81 -43.18
CA SER A 196 22.02 0.45 -42.57
C SER A 196 22.10 -0.74 -41.60
N ALA A 197 23.14 -1.60 -41.73
CA ALA A 197 23.33 -2.75 -40.82
C ALA A 197 23.65 -2.32 -39.38
N ASN A 198 24.41 -1.21 -39.20
CA ASN A 198 24.69 -0.66 -37.87
C ASN A 198 23.40 -0.28 -37.14
N PHE A 199 22.53 0.44 -37.80
CA PHE A 199 21.26 0.88 -37.22
C PHE A 199 20.29 -0.28 -37.01
N SER A 200 20.29 -1.26 -37.92
CA SER A 200 19.48 -2.49 -37.76
C SER A 200 19.94 -3.32 -36.56
N ASP A 201 21.22 -3.41 -36.29
CA ASP A 201 21.75 -4.11 -35.12
C ASP A 201 21.33 -3.42 -33.83
N PHE A 202 21.46 -2.11 -33.75
CA PHE A 202 20.97 -1.37 -32.59
C PHE A 202 19.47 -1.50 -32.37
N VAL A 203 18.68 -1.48 -33.43
CA VAL A 203 17.23 -1.74 -33.35
C VAL A 203 16.94 -3.13 -32.81
N ALA A 204 17.69 -4.14 -33.25
CA ALA A 204 17.55 -5.51 -32.73
C ALA A 204 17.90 -5.63 -31.24
N GLN A 205 18.68 -4.72 -30.70
CA GLN A 205 19.03 -4.61 -29.29
C GLN A 205 18.11 -3.66 -28.49
N ASN A 206 17.03 -3.15 -29.08
CA ASN A 206 16.13 -2.15 -28.50
C ASN A 206 16.83 -0.84 -28.07
N VAL A 207 17.89 -0.47 -28.75
CA VAL A 207 18.57 0.80 -28.54
C VAL A 207 17.64 1.94 -28.98
N ARG A 208 17.47 2.94 -28.12
CA ARG A 208 16.56 4.07 -28.37
C ARG A 208 17.30 5.38 -28.64
N ILE A 209 18.55 5.52 -28.20
CA ILE A 209 19.41 6.69 -28.45
C ILE A 209 20.66 6.20 -29.14
N ILE A 210 21.06 6.84 -30.22
CA ILE A 210 22.27 6.50 -30.95
C ILE A 210 23.17 7.75 -31.04
N ASN A 211 24.35 7.67 -30.43
CA ASN A 211 25.36 8.73 -30.44
C ASN A 211 26.34 8.53 -31.58
N GLY A 212 26.51 9.56 -32.42
CA GLY A 212 27.54 9.62 -33.42
C GLY A 212 28.46 10.84 -33.22
N SER A 213 29.66 10.56 -32.67
CA SER A 213 30.65 11.59 -32.36
C SER A 213 31.69 11.77 -33.45
N PHE A 214 31.29 11.61 -34.69
CA PHE A 214 32.13 11.78 -35.89
C PHE A 214 31.30 12.31 -37.06
N GLY A 215 31.99 12.75 -38.11
CA GLY A 215 31.35 13.18 -39.36
C GLY A 215 32.35 13.80 -40.33
N SER A 216 31.87 14.24 -41.47
CA SER A 216 32.67 14.89 -42.49
C SER A 216 31.78 15.75 -43.39
N GLY A 217 32.41 16.50 -44.23
CA GLY A 217 31.72 17.32 -45.26
C GLY A 217 31.16 18.64 -44.70
N ASN A 218 30.26 19.21 -45.47
CA ASN A 218 29.56 20.44 -45.13
C ASN A 218 28.12 20.31 -45.65
N ALA A 219 27.19 20.13 -44.75
CA ALA A 219 25.78 19.86 -45.05
C ALA A 219 25.13 20.88 -46.02
N GLN A 220 25.63 22.11 -46.08
CA GLN A 220 25.11 23.11 -47.00
C GLN A 220 25.45 22.83 -48.46
N THR A 221 26.57 22.15 -48.73
CA THR A 221 27.16 22.02 -50.07
C THR A 221 27.08 20.62 -50.67
N ASP A 222 26.66 19.61 -49.90
CA ASP A 222 26.55 18.24 -50.42
C ASP A 222 25.16 17.98 -51.01
N PRO A 223 25.05 17.86 -52.36
CA PRO A 223 23.78 17.62 -53.03
C PRO A 223 23.32 16.16 -52.90
N ASN A 224 24.15 15.26 -52.36
CA ASN A 224 23.85 13.82 -52.27
C ASN A 224 23.31 13.37 -50.90
N LEU A 225 23.14 14.28 -49.92
CA LEU A 225 22.72 13.91 -48.57
C LEU A 225 21.42 13.11 -48.57
N ALA A 226 20.43 13.47 -49.39
CA ALA A 226 19.19 12.71 -49.52
C ALA A 226 19.39 11.25 -49.97
N ALA A 227 20.45 10.96 -50.72
CA ALA A 227 20.78 9.61 -51.17
C ALA A 227 21.23 8.67 -50.01
N THR A 228 21.65 9.25 -48.90
CA THR A 228 22.10 8.51 -47.70
C THR A 228 20.96 8.13 -46.76
N GLN A 229 19.72 8.56 -47.07
CA GLN A 229 18.53 8.29 -46.25
C GLN A 229 18.41 6.82 -45.82
N GLY A 230 18.62 5.87 -46.74
CA GLY A 230 18.50 4.44 -46.51
C GLY A 230 19.43 3.89 -45.43
N ILE A 231 20.50 4.61 -45.08
CA ILE A 231 21.43 4.21 -44.00
C ILE A 231 20.75 4.32 -42.64
N TYR A 232 20.06 5.43 -42.40
CA TYR A 232 19.50 5.78 -41.10
C TYR A 232 18.03 5.33 -40.91
N GLN A 233 17.35 4.98 -42.02
CA GLN A 233 15.93 4.64 -42.02
C GLN A 233 15.55 3.59 -40.99
N PRO A 234 16.32 2.48 -40.76
CA PRO A 234 15.96 1.47 -39.77
C PRO A 234 15.83 2.07 -38.34
N ALA A 235 16.71 2.98 -37.95
CA ALA A 235 16.65 3.60 -36.63
C ALA A 235 15.48 4.59 -36.50
N VAL A 236 15.23 5.37 -37.54
CA VAL A 236 14.12 6.33 -37.59
C VAL A 236 12.77 5.59 -37.52
N ASP A 237 12.60 4.53 -38.30
CA ASP A 237 11.38 3.71 -38.30
C ASP A 237 11.13 3.02 -36.97
N ALA A 238 12.21 2.67 -36.25
CA ALA A 238 12.13 2.10 -34.90
C ALA A 238 11.89 3.17 -33.81
N GLY A 239 11.84 4.46 -34.16
CA GLY A 239 11.64 5.55 -33.21
C GLY A 239 12.86 5.84 -32.34
N ALA A 240 14.06 5.54 -32.77
CA ALA A 240 15.29 5.93 -32.10
C ALA A 240 15.60 7.42 -32.31
N VAL A 241 16.28 8.05 -31.34
CA VAL A 241 16.85 9.41 -31.45
C VAL A 241 18.32 9.29 -31.80
N LEU A 242 18.72 10.01 -32.88
CA LEU A 242 20.07 10.08 -33.33
C LEU A 242 20.70 11.42 -32.94
N VAL A 243 21.81 11.37 -32.22
CA VAL A 243 22.53 12.56 -31.72
C VAL A 243 23.87 12.67 -32.44
N TRP A 244 24.08 13.76 -33.16
CA TRP A 244 25.24 13.94 -34.01
C TRP A 244 26.06 15.16 -33.61
N ALA A 245 27.38 14.98 -33.53
CA ALA A 245 28.35 16.07 -33.40
C ALA A 245 28.27 17.00 -34.64
N ALA A 246 28.16 18.29 -34.41
CA ALA A 246 28.09 19.26 -35.50
C ALA A 246 29.45 19.47 -36.22
N GLY A 247 30.56 19.06 -35.62
CA GLY A 247 31.89 19.15 -36.16
C GLY A 247 32.80 20.14 -35.45
N SER A 248 34.10 19.86 -35.49
CA SER A 248 35.14 20.61 -34.77
C SER A 248 36.16 21.26 -35.73
N GLY A 249 35.66 21.99 -36.72
CA GLY A 249 36.47 22.70 -37.73
C GLY A 249 36.30 24.21 -37.75
N GLY A 250 35.50 24.79 -36.85
CA GLY A 250 35.20 26.22 -36.83
C GLY A 250 34.35 26.72 -38.00
N ALA A 251 33.64 25.80 -38.69
CA ALA A 251 32.79 26.11 -39.83
C ALA A 251 31.45 26.74 -39.42
N SER A 252 30.88 27.57 -40.31
CA SER A 252 29.54 28.14 -40.12
C SER A 252 28.40 27.15 -40.36
N GLN A 253 28.71 25.95 -40.82
CA GLN A 253 27.75 24.88 -41.11
C GLN A 253 28.14 23.59 -40.39
N PRO A 254 27.18 22.76 -39.99
CA PRO A 254 27.48 21.48 -39.37
C PRO A 254 28.00 20.48 -40.42
N TRP A 255 28.54 19.36 -39.93
CA TRP A 255 28.83 18.18 -40.75
C TRP A 255 27.57 17.57 -41.37
N ASP A 256 27.79 16.79 -42.44
CA ASP A 256 26.72 16.17 -43.21
C ASP A 256 25.72 15.38 -42.39
N GLN A 257 26.21 14.59 -41.45
CA GLN A 257 25.37 13.79 -40.59
C GLN A 257 24.45 14.64 -39.72
N ALA A 258 24.99 15.66 -39.08
CA ALA A 258 24.25 16.59 -38.23
C ALA A 258 23.25 17.44 -39.03
N GLY A 259 23.58 17.77 -40.29
CA GLY A 259 22.77 18.57 -41.18
C GLY A 259 21.72 17.80 -41.99
N LEU A 260 21.74 16.48 -41.97
CA LEU A 260 20.93 15.63 -42.87
C LEU A 260 19.42 15.92 -42.91
N PRO A 261 18.74 16.26 -41.81
CA PRO A 261 17.30 16.59 -41.86
C PRO A 261 16.94 17.80 -42.76
N ALA A 262 17.87 18.66 -43.09
CA ALA A 262 17.62 19.73 -44.05
C ALA A 262 17.23 19.20 -45.42
N TRP A 263 17.71 18.02 -45.78
CA TRP A 263 17.50 17.34 -47.07
C TRP A 263 16.47 16.20 -46.96
N VAL A 264 16.31 15.66 -45.74
CA VAL A 264 15.33 14.60 -45.41
C VAL A 264 14.49 15.09 -44.24
N PRO A 265 13.54 16.02 -44.45
CA PRO A 265 12.79 16.64 -43.33
C PRO A 265 12.06 15.67 -42.44
N GLY A 266 11.67 14.48 -42.93
CA GLY A 266 11.05 13.42 -42.13
C GLY A 266 11.91 12.87 -41.02
N PHE A 267 13.22 13.12 -41.01
CA PHE A 267 14.13 12.68 -39.95
C PHE A 267 14.23 13.66 -38.77
N GLN A 268 13.83 14.93 -38.99
CA GLN A 268 13.94 15.95 -37.95
C GLN A 268 13.38 15.54 -36.59
N PRO A 269 12.23 14.85 -36.47
CA PRO A 269 11.69 14.44 -35.17
C PRO A 269 12.57 13.45 -34.39
N ASN A 270 13.53 12.81 -35.06
CA ASN A 270 14.43 11.82 -34.49
C ASN A 270 15.87 12.31 -34.36
N TRP A 271 16.15 13.62 -34.62
CA TRP A 271 17.49 14.10 -34.83
C TRP A 271 17.88 15.23 -33.88
N LEU A 272 19.10 15.16 -33.35
CA LEU A 272 19.73 16.24 -32.60
C LEU A 272 21.13 16.50 -33.14
N ALA A 273 21.40 17.73 -33.58
CA ALA A 273 22.74 18.22 -33.91
C ALA A 273 23.32 18.95 -32.69
N VAL A 274 24.60 18.77 -32.40
CA VAL A 274 25.20 19.30 -31.16
C VAL A 274 26.45 20.10 -31.45
N VAL A 275 26.45 21.36 -30.99
CA VAL A 275 27.62 22.26 -31.02
C VAL A 275 28.30 22.32 -29.66
N ASP A 276 29.60 22.65 -29.63
CA ASP A 276 30.38 22.74 -28.41
C ASP A 276 30.29 24.13 -27.80
N MET A 277 29.77 24.22 -26.58
CA MET A 277 29.66 25.41 -25.75
C MET A 277 30.81 25.49 -24.75
N ALA A 278 31.66 26.49 -24.89
CA ALA A 278 32.67 26.77 -23.90
C ALA A 278 32.04 27.16 -22.56
N ILE A 279 32.63 26.69 -21.46
CA ILE A 279 32.22 27.02 -20.08
C ILE A 279 33.32 27.88 -19.47
N ASP A 280 32.96 29.01 -18.89
CA ASP A 280 33.89 29.92 -18.21
C ASP A 280 34.32 29.39 -16.82
N SER A 281 35.27 30.05 -16.18
CA SER A 281 35.77 29.70 -14.85
C SER A 281 34.71 29.78 -13.72
N ASN A 282 33.54 30.31 -14.00
CA ASN A 282 32.39 30.38 -13.06
C ASN A 282 31.31 29.36 -13.40
N GLY A 283 31.55 28.45 -14.35
CA GLY A 283 30.59 27.44 -14.77
C GLY A 283 29.47 27.95 -15.69
N LYS A 284 29.67 29.09 -16.37
CA LYS A 284 28.66 29.68 -17.25
C LYS A 284 29.01 29.48 -18.72
N PRO A 285 27.98 29.33 -19.59
CA PRO A 285 28.18 29.35 -21.04
C PRO A 285 28.90 30.63 -21.52
N ALA A 286 29.90 30.46 -22.35
CA ALA A 286 30.78 31.57 -22.80
C ALA A 286 30.83 31.74 -24.34
N GLY A 287 29.94 31.07 -25.06
CA GLY A 287 29.89 31.03 -26.52
C GLY A 287 30.41 29.70 -27.08
N LEU A 288 30.48 29.58 -28.42
CA LEU A 288 31.06 28.39 -29.05
C LEU A 288 32.52 28.24 -28.64
N TYR A 289 32.98 27.00 -28.49
CA TYR A 289 34.40 26.75 -28.27
C TYR A 289 35.20 27.10 -29.54
N THR A 290 36.21 27.98 -29.39
CA THR A 290 37.03 28.53 -30.47
C THR A 290 38.51 28.19 -30.33
N GLY A 291 38.89 27.27 -29.41
CA GLY A 291 40.25 26.82 -29.23
C GLY A 291 40.79 26.17 -30.50
N SER A 292 42.09 26.36 -30.78
CA SER A 292 42.73 25.93 -32.03
C SER A 292 42.81 24.41 -32.21
N ASP A 293 42.53 23.65 -31.17
CA ASP A 293 42.59 22.19 -31.15
C ASP A 293 41.30 21.55 -31.71
N ALA A 294 40.10 22.14 -31.43
CA ALA A 294 38.81 21.60 -31.88
C ALA A 294 37.68 22.65 -31.95
N PRO A 295 37.86 23.77 -32.68
CA PRO A 295 36.87 24.86 -32.70
C PRO A 295 35.52 24.36 -33.21
N SER A 296 34.44 24.62 -32.47
CA SER A 296 33.09 24.14 -32.79
C SER A 296 32.61 24.69 -34.14
N ASN A 297 32.02 23.83 -34.95
CA ASN A 297 31.16 24.32 -36.02
C ASN A 297 29.89 24.96 -35.44
N SER A 298 29.24 25.85 -36.21
CA SER A 298 27.91 26.37 -35.86
C SER A 298 26.81 25.40 -36.24
N CYS A 299 25.60 25.60 -35.67
CA CYS A 299 24.39 24.86 -36.04
C CYS A 299 24.00 25.04 -37.51
N GLY A 300 24.21 26.20 -38.08
CA GLY A 300 23.95 26.51 -39.47
C GLY A 300 22.56 26.12 -39.92
N ILE A 301 22.49 25.32 -40.97
CA ILE A 301 21.22 24.78 -41.53
C ILE A 301 20.45 23.90 -40.56
N ALA A 302 21.13 23.34 -39.54
CA ALA A 302 20.53 22.47 -38.54
C ALA A 302 19.86 23.22 -37.35
N ALA A 303 19.82 24.55 -37.36
CA ALA A 303 19.37 25.35 -36.22
C ALA A 303 18.08 24.85 -35.54
N GLN A 304 17.12 24.34 -36.32
CA GLN A 304 15.83 23.89 -35.83
C GLN A 304 15.87 22.58 -34.95
N TRP A 305 16.89 21.75 -35.16
CA TRP A 305 17.13 20.49 -34.39
C TRP A 305 18.50 20.48 -33.74
N CYS A 306 19.11 21.67 -33.55
CA CYS A 306 20.42 21.83 -32.98
C CYS A 306 20.35 22.50 -31.60
N LEU A 307 21.29 22.11 -30.73
CA LEU A 307 21.49 22.74 -29.44
C LEU A 307 22.97 22.66 -29.06
N ALA A 308 23.35 23.35 -27.98
CA ALA A 308 24.69 23.42 -27.49
C ALA A 308 24.87 22.60 -26.21
N ALA A 309 26.03 21.99 -26.03
CA ALA A 309 26.44 21.35 -24.79
C ALA A 309 27.96 21.54 -24.58
N PRO A 310 28.46 21.42 -23.33
CA PRO A 310 29.89 21.52 -23.08
C PRO A 310 30.67 20.41 -23.76
N GLY A 311 31.73 20.72 -24.48
CA GLY A 311 32.66 19.74 -25.01
C GLY A 311 34.02 19.78 -24.30
N ASN A 312 34.27 20.81 -23.49
CA ASN A 312 35.41 20.87 -22.60
C ASN A 312 35.16 20.07 -21.32
N VAL A 313 35.42 18.76 -21.37
CA VAL A 313 35.16 17.82 -20.28
C VAL A 313 36.45 17.13 -19.88
N GLU A 314 36.76 17.12 -18.58
CA GLU A 314 37.90 16.38 -18.05
C GLU A 314 37.60 14.88 -17.98
N PHE A 315 38.54 14.06 -18.41
CA PHE A 315 38.40 12.60 -18.42
C PHE A 315 39.67 11.90 -17.89
N PRO A 316 39.55 10.67 -17.36
CA PRO A 316 40.69 9.85 -16.93
C PRO A 316 41.53 9.37 -18.14
N ALA A 317 42.72 8.86 -17.88
CA ALA A 317 43.56 8.26 -18.92
C ALA A 317 42.90 7.04 -19.57
N VAL A 318 42.85 7.00 -20.93
CA VAL A 318 42.25 5.94 -21.73
C VAL A 318 43.06 5.70 -22.99
N GLY A 319 43.45 4.48 -23.28
CA GLY A 319 44.19 4.11 -24.47
C GLY A 319 45.51 4.89 -24.58
N SER A 320 45.69 5.65 -25.68
CA SER A 320 46.84 6.52 -25.89
C SER A 320 46.70 7.91 -25.25
N PHE A 321 45.52 8.26 -24.74
CA PHE A 321 45.29 9.54 -24.05
C PHE A 321 45.72 9.42 -22.57
N THR A 322 46.60 10.34 -22.17
CA THR A 322 47.13 10.39 -20.76
C THR A 322 46.13 10.97 -19.77
N GLY A 323 44.91 11.25 -20.18
CA GLY A 323 43.88 11.99 -19.46
C GLY A 323 44.06 13.51 -19.68
N GLY A 324 43.06 14.27 -19.32
CA GLY A 324 43.02 15.71 -19.53
C GLY A 324 41.64 16.17 -19.96
N TYR A 325 41.59 17.24 -20.75
CA TYR A 325 40.33 17.76 -21.27
C TYR A 325 40.08 17.25 -22.70
N ALA A 326 38.85 16.71 -22.90
CA ALA A 326 38.28 16.54 -24.22
C ALA A 326 37.70 17.88 -24.66
N ASN A 327 38.02 18.31 -25.89
CA ASN A 327 37.41 19.48 -26.51
C ASN A 327 36.71 19.06 -27.79
N GLY A 328 35.59 19.69 -28.08
CA GLY A 328 34.90 19.52 -29.36
C GLY A 328 33.52 18.86 -29.26
N THR A 329 32.82 18.98 -30.37
CA THR A 329 31.41 18.57 -30.50
C THR A 329 31.17 17.06 -30.26
N SER A 330 32.24 16.24 -30.31
CA SER A 330 32.15 14.82 -29.97
C SER A 330 31.78 14.59 -28.50
N ALA A 331 32.41 15.32 -27.59
CA ALA A 331 32.10 15.28 -26.17
C ALA A 331 30.73 15.91 -25.90
N SER A 332 30.42 17.02 -26.57
CA SER A 332 29.10 17.66 -26.47
C SER A 332 27.95 16.72 -26.89
N ALA A 333 28.12 15.94 -27.95
CA ALA A 333 27.12 14.95 -28.39
C ALA A 333 26.91 13.84 -27.34
N ALA A 334 27.99 13.40 -26.68
CA ALA A 334 27.91 12.46 -25.57
C ALA A 334 27.08 13.00 -24.38
N VAL A 335 27.29 14.28 -24.04
CA VAL A 335 26.51 14.96 -23.00
C VAL A 335 25.02 14.97 -23.36
N VAL A 336 24.67 15.36 -24.59
CA VAL A 336 23.27 15.41 -25.06
C VAL A 336 22.66 14.02 -25.08
N SER A 337 23.39 13.00 -25.50
CA SER A 337 22.93 11.60 -25.49
C SER A 337 22.64 11.10 -24.06
N GLY A 338 23.47 11.50 -23.09
CA GLY A 338 23.24 11.22 -21.68
C GLY A 338 21.99 11.92 -21.13
N VAL A 339 21.78 13.21 -21.44
CA VAL A 339 20.56 13.93 -21.04
C VAL A 339 19.32 13.33 -21.70
N ALA A 340 19.40 12.91 -22.97
CA ALA A 340 18.32 12.20 -23.64
C ALA A 340 17.92 10.91 -22.89
N ALA A 341 18.89 10.20 -22.35
CA ALA A 341 18.62 9.02 -21.52
C ALA A 341 17.94 9.36 -20.16
N GLN A 342 18.35 10.47 -19.52
CA GLN A 342 17.69 10.95 -18.30
C GLN A 342 16.23 11.33 -18.57
N VAL A 343 15.93 12.02 -19.66
CA VAL A 343 14.57 12.42 -20.05
C VAL A 343 13.73 11.21 -20.41
N TRP A 344 14.29 10.22 -21.10
CA TRP A 344 13.55 9.01 -21.45
C TRP A 344 13.28 8.12 -20.24
N GLN A 345 14.13 8.13 -19.23
CA GLN A 345 13.84 7.51 -17.94
C GLN A 345 12.66 8.21 -17.23
N ALA A 346 12.62 9.56 -17.27
CA ALA A 346 11.52 10.33 -16.67
C ALA A 346 10.18 10.06 -17.39
N PHE A 347 10.23 9.90 -18.70
CA PHE A 347 9.05 9.73 -19.57
C PHE A 347 9.21 8.55 -20.54
N PRO A 348 9.11 7.29 -20.07
CA PRO A 348 9.38 6.10 -20.91
C PRO A 348 8.42 5.93 -22.10
N TRP A 349 7.25 6.56 -22.04
CA TRP A 349 6.23 6.55 -23.10
C TRP A 349 6.50 7.54 -24.25
N MET A 350 7.39 8.50 -24.06
CA MET A 350 7.69 9.50 -25.10
C MET A 350 8.17 8.84 -26.39
N THR A 351 7.68 9.35 -27.50
CA THR A 351 8.25 9.09 -28.82
C THR A 351 9.54 9.85 -29.01
N ALA A 352 10.31 9.55 -30.06
CA ALA A 352 11.48 10.33 -30.41
C ALA A 352 11.13 11.82 -30.59
N ALA A 353 10.01 12.12 -31.26
CA ALA A 353 9.54 13.49 -31.46
C ALA A 353 9.25 14.21 -30.13
N ASN A 354 8.59 13.54 -29.18
CA ASN A 354 8.35 14.12 -27.85
C ASN A 354 9.65 14.39 -27.10
N LEU A 355 10.61 13.45 -27.19
CA LEU A 355 11.90 13.58 -26.52
C LEU A 355 12.71 14.74 -27.10
N THR A 356 12.83 14.83 -28.45
CA THR A 356 13.58 15.90 -29.11
C THR A 356 12.94 17.26 -28.88
N ASP A 357 11.60 17.37 -28.96
CA ASP A 357 10.87 18.59 -28.60
C ASP A 357 11.15 19.01 -27.15
N THR A 358 11.07 18.06 -26.21
CA THR A 358 11.36 18.34 -24.80
C THR A 358 12.79 18.83 -24.59
N ILE A 359 13.80 18.18 -25.18
CA ILE A 359 15.21 18.56 -25.04
C ILE A 359 15.48 19.94 -25.66
N LEU A 360 14.98 20.15 -26.85
CA LEU A 360 15.22 21.42 -27.58
C LEU A 360 14.54 22.60 -26.88
N THR A 361 13.28 22.46 -26.53
CA THR A 361 12.48 23.54 -25.96
C THR A 361 12.85 23.90 -24.53
N THR A 362 13.43 22.96 -23.76
CA THR A 362 13.94 23.23 -22.42
C THR A 362 15.36 23.76 -22.36
N ALA A 363 16.07 23.76 -23.49
CA ALA A 363 17.40 24.37 -23.58
C ALA A 363 17.38 25.85 -23.13
N THR A 364 18.46 26.29 -22.49
CA THR A 364 18.59 27.67 -22.05
C THR A 364 19.16 28.50 -23.22
N PRO A 365 18.39 29.43 -23.78
CA PRO A 365 18.90 30.29 -24.87
C PRO A 365 20.18 31.00 -24.47
N PHE A 366 21.13 31.02 -25.38
CA PHE A 366 22.36 31.82 -25.21
C PHE A 366 22.15 33.18 -25.84
N ASP A 367 22.29 34.23 -25.01
CA ASP A 367 22.13 35.61 -25.49
C ASP A 367 23.43 36.10 -26.17
N ASP A 368 23.41 36.06 -27.48
CA ASP A 368 24.47 36.58 -28.33
C ASP A 368 24.14 37.98 -28.92
N GLY A 369 23.07 38.61 -28.37
CA GLY A 369 22.54 39.87 -28.86
C GLY A 369 21.64 39.76 -30.10
N SER A 370 21.46 38.56 -30.68
CA SER A 370 20.53 38.33 -31.79
C SER A 370 19.06 38.23 -31.37
N HIS A 371 18.82 37.83 -30.09
CA HIS A 371 17.49 37.63 -29.51
C HIS A 371 16.60 36.62 -30.28
N THR A 372 17.20 35.78 -31.12
CA THR A 372 16.47 34.74 -31.86
C THR A 372 16.77 33.34 -31.30
N THR A 373 15.76 32.55 -31.09
CA THR A 373 15.88 31.14 -30.69
C THR A 373 14.83 30.33 -31.49
N PRO A 374 15.23 29.27 -32.23
CA PRO A 374 16.62 28.86 -32.47
C PRO A 374 17.38 29.81 -33.42
N ASN A 375 18.69 29.87 -33.28
CA ASN A 375 19.56 30.69 -34.15
C ASN A 375 20.64 29.83 -34.85
N PRO A 376 21.25 30.33 -35.95
CA PRO A 376 22.21 29.53 -36.71
C PRO A 376 23.51 29.21 -35.97
N THR A 377 23.84 29.90 -34.90
CA THR A 377 25.10 29.66 -34.16
C THR A 377 24.90 28.57 -33.11
N TYR A 378 23.91 28.73 -32.23
CA TYR A 378 23.73 27.92 -31.02
C TYR A 378 22.48 27.05 -31.05
N GLY A 379 21.66 27.09 -32.12
CA GLY A 379 20.37 26.43 -32.20
C GLY A 379 19.43 26.92 -31.08
N TRP A 380 18.93 26.01 -30.26
CA TRP A 380 18.06 26.31 -29.13
C TRP A 380 18.79 26.78 -27.87
N GLY A 381 20.15 26.76 -27.90
CA GLY A 381 20.99 27.17 -26.78
C GLY A 381 21.51 25.98 -25.96
N MET A 382 21.93 26.27 -24.74
CA MET A 382 22.56 25.31 -23.85
C MET A 382 21.57 24.27 -23.32
N ILE A 383 21.87 22.99 -23.45
CA ILE A 383 21.07 21.90 -22.91
C ILE A 383 20.79 22.06 -21.39
N ASN A 384 19.60 21.68 -20.96
CA ASN A 384 19.18 21.81 -19.57
C ASN A 384 18.40 20.57 -19.11
N ALA A 385 19.12 19.60 -18.54
CA ALA A 385 18.56 18.35 -18.06
C ALA A 385 17.58 18.55 -16.88
N ALA A 386 17.92 19.47 -15.97
CA ALA A 386 17.08 19.77 -14.81
C ALA A 386 15.68 20.27 -15.18
N LYS A 387 15.56 20.96 -16.32
CA LYS A 387 14.23 21.31 -16.87
C LYS A 387 13.65 20.16 -17.68
N ALA A 388 14.44 19.50 -18.51
CA ALA A 388 13.94 18.50 -19.44
C ALA A 388 13.29 17.28 -18.76
N VAL A 389 13.76 16.87 -17.57
CA VAL A 389 13.15 15.78 -16.79
C VAL A 389 11.80 16.15 -16.17
N HIS A 390 11.38 17.41 -16.30
CA HIS A 390 10.10 17.95 -15.86
C HIS A 390 9.09 18.21 -17.01
N GLY A 391 9.38 17.75 -18.21
CA GLY A 391 8.54 17.87 -19.40
C GLY A 391 8.97 19.02 -20.32
N PRO A 392 8.27 19.21 -21.46
CA PRO A 392 8.59 20.26 -22.44
C PRO A 392 8.34 21.66 -21.86
N ALA A 393 9.07 22.66 -22.41
CA ALA A 393 8.83 24.07 -22.09
C ALA A 393 8.05 24.81 -23.20
N GLN A 394 7.96 24.21 -24.40
CA GLN A 394 7.16 24.76 -25.47
C GLN A 394 6.57 23.62 -26.31
N PHE A 395 5.40 23.83 -26.86
CA PHE A 395 4.89 23.03 -27.98
C PHE A 395 5.25 23.74 -29.28
N ALA A 396 6.53 23.63 -29.70
CA ALA A 396 7.10 24.37 -30.81
C ALA A 396 6.85 23.69 -32.15
N PHE A 397 6.72 22.35 -32.17
CA PHE A 397 6.64 21.57 -33.41
C PHE A 397 5.21 21.07 -33.71
N GLY A 398 4.20 21.78 -33.24
CA GLY A 398 2.80 21.45 -33.47
C GLY A 398 2.13 20.80 -32.27
N VAL A 399 1.26 19.80 -32.52
CA VAL A 399 0.53 19.12 -31.44
C VAL A 399 1.43 18.13 -30.73
N PHE A 400 1.65 18.34 -29.45
CA PHE A 400 2.37 17.39 -28.58
C PHE A 400 1.42 16.27 -28.15
N THR A 401 1.60 15.10 -28.74
CA THR A 401 0.74 13.95 -28.47
C THR A 401 1.34 13.07 -27.38
N THR A 402 0.53 12.72 -26.38
CA THR A 402 0.92 11.83 -25.27
C THR A 402 0.13 10.53 -25.34
N ASP A 403 0.84 9.41 -25.18
CA ASP A 403 0.23 8.06 -25.10
C ASP A 403 0.72 7.36 -23.84
N ILE A 404 0.20 7.82 -22.69
CA ILE A 404 0.55 7.29 -21.37
C ILE A 404 -0.22 5.98 -21.15
N PRO A 405 0.47 4.86 -20.82
CA PRO A 405 -0.19 3.58 -20.59
C PRO A 405 -1.18 3.58 -19.43
N ALA A 406 -2.10 2.64 -19.42
CA ALA A 406 -3.07 2.46 -18.35
C ALA A 406 -2.38 2.29 -16.98
N GLY A 407 -2.86 3.04 -15.98
CA GLY A 407 -2.29 3.08 -14.64
C GLY A 407 -1.00 3.92 -14.53
N GLY A 408 -0.46 4.41 -15.66
CA GLY A 408 0.67 5.34 -15.67
C GLY A 408 0.23 6.77 -15.34
N THR A 409 1.08 7.50 -14.64
CA THR A 409 0.93 8.94 -14.38
C THR A 409 2.23 9.64 -14.73
N SER A 410 2.13 10.73 -15.49
CA SER A 410 3.25 11.61 -15.82
C SER A 410 2.92 13.04 -15.43
N THR A 411 3.91 13.77 -14.93
CA THR A 411 3.74 15.17 -14.53
C THR A 411 4.63 16.07 -15.36
N PHE A 412 4.03 17.10 -15.99
CA PHE A 412 4.76 18.22 -16.55
C PHE A 412 4.66 19.39 -15.57
N SER A 413 5.79 19.75 -15.00
CA SER A 413 5.86 20.84 -14.01
C SER A 413 6.48 22.12 -14.58
N ASN A 414 7.03 22.07 -15.78
CA ASN A 414 7.47 23.28 -16.47
C ASN A 414 6.28 24.16 -16.89
N ASP A 415 6.52 25.46 -16.98
CA ASP A 415 5.68 26.36 -17.74
C ASP A 415 5.83 26.03 -19.23
N ILE A 416 4.69 25.86 -19.92
CA ILE A 416 4.67 25.43 -21.33
C ILE A 416 4.09 26.53 -22.21
N SER A 417 4.87 27.00 -23.19
CA SER A 417 4.45 28.02 -24.15
C SER A 417 4.35 27.44 -25.56
N GLY A 418 4.18 28.28 -26.59
CA GLY A 418 4.25 27.90 -28.00
C GLY A 418 2.92 28.00 -28.74
N GLN A 419 2.98 27.71 -30.04
CA GLN A 419 1.81 27.77 -30.94
C GLN A 419 1.08 26.40 -31.06
N GLY A 420 1.75 25.33 -30.67
CA GLY A 420 1.20 23.98 -30.72
C GLY A 420 0.14 23.76 -29.65
N GLY A 421 -0.48 22.59 -29.71
CA GLY A 421 -1.50 22.12 -28.74
C GLY A 421 -1.06 20.86 -28.02
N LEU A 422 -1.94 20.36 -27.17
CA LEU A 422 -1.74 19.12 -26.42
C LEU A 422 -2.81 18.09 -26.82
N LYS A 423 -2.42 16.84 -27.05
CA LYS A 423 -3.35 15.76 -27.30
C LYS A 423 -3.04 14.54 -26.46
N LEU A 424 -3.99 14.09 -25.65
CA LEU A 424 -3.91 12.84 -24.90
C LEU A 424 -4.65 11.74 -25.66
N THR A 425 -3.96 10.63 -25.94
CA THR A 425 -4.53 9.46 -26.66
C THR A 425 -4.48 8.19 -25.83
N GLY A 426 -3.53 8.09 -24.89
CA GLY A 426 -3.36 6.94 -24.00
C GLY A 426 -4.31 6.97 -22.79
N PRO A 427 -4.61 5.81 -22.20
CA PRO A 427 -5.55 5.70 -21.09
C PRO A 427 -4.98 6.11 -19.71
N GLY A 428 -3.72 6.55 -19.64
CA GLY A 428 -3.08 7.01 -18.40
C GLY A 428 -3.43 8.45 -18.04
N THR A 429 -2.68 9.01 -17.10
CA THR A 429 -2.90 10.37 -16.56
C THR A 429 -1.73 11.30 -16.88
N LEU A 430 -2.02 12.48 -17.41
CA LEU A 430 -1.08 13.58 -17.50
C LEU A 430 -1.49 14.69 -16.51
N VAL A 431 -0.54 15.08 -15.66
CA VAL A 431 -0.72 16.16 -14.68
C VAL A 431 0.07 17.39 -15.13
N LEU A 432 -0.58 18.54 -15.26
CA LEU A 432 0.05 19.84 -15.54
C LEU A 432 0.03 20.68 -14.27
N THR A 433 1.22 21.01 -13.73
CA THR A 433 1.35 21.85 -12.53
C THR A 433 1.88 23.24 -12.83
N GLY A 434 2.55 23.44 -13.99
CA GLY A 434 3.03 24.73 -14.45
C GLY A 434 1.97 25.58 -15.16
N ALA A 435 2.36 26.76 -15.63
CA ALA A 435 1.50 27.64 -16.42
C ALA A 435 1.58 27.26 -17.91
N GLY A 436 0.49 26.74 -18.48
CA GLY A 436 0.36 26.49 -19.91
C GLY A 436 -0.11 27.77 -20.64
N THR A 437 0.80 28.43 -21.34
CA THR A 437 0.52 29.64 -22.12
C THR A 437 0.48 29.38 -23.63
N PHE A 438 0.52 28.12 -24.05
CA PHE A 438 0.43 27.70 -25.44
C PHE A 438 -0.96 27.98 -26.05
N ASN A 439 -0.97 28.26 -27.34
CA ASN A 439 -2.18 28.77 -28.05
C ASN A 439 -3.02 27.66 -28.70
N GLY A 440 -2.42 26.52 -29.02
CA GLY A 440 -3.12 25.41 -29.67
C GLY A 440 -4.13 24.74 -28.73
N ILE A 441 -5.16 24.16 -29.28
CA ILE A 441 -6.24 23.46 -28.55
C ILE A 441 -5.64 22.24 -27.83
N SER A 442 -6.14 22.02 -26.61
CA SER A 442 -5.92 20.76 -25.88
C SER A 442 -7.07 19.79 -26.15
N GLU A 443 -6.74 18.56 -26.53
CA GLU A 443 -7.70 17.47 -26.78
C GLU A 443 -7.42 16.32 -25.83
N VAL A 444 -8.42 15.93 -25.07
CA VAL A 444 -8.38 14.76 -24.18
C VAL A 444 -9.20 13.66 -24.85
N ALA A 445 -8.57 12.95 -25.81
CA ALA A 445 -9.23 11.90 -26.57
C ALA A 445 -9.44 10.63 -25.72
N ALA A 446 -8.51 10.34 -24.80
CA ALA A 446 -8.60 9.25 -23.83
C ALA A 446 -7.82 9.59 -22.58
N GLY A 447 -8.00 8.79 -21.50
CA GLY A 447 -7.30 8.97 -20.23
C GLY A 447 -7.70 10.24 -19.48
N THR A 448 -6.80 10.74 -18.64
CA THR A 448 -7.09 11.85 -17.74
C THR A 448 -6.08 12.98 -17.90
N LEU A 449 -6.56 14.19 -18.15
CA LEU A 449 -5.78 15.42 -18.03
C LEU A 449 -6.11 16.09 -16.69
N THR A 450 -5.14 16.14 -15.80
CA THR A 450 -5.25 16.85 -14.51
C THR A 450 -4.55 18.20 -14.62
N VAL A 451 -5.32 19.29 -14.51
CA VAL A 451 -4.78 20.65 -14.54
C VAL A 451 -4.80 21.23 -13.15
N ASN A 452 -3.62 21.24 -12.49
CA ASN A 452 -3.42 21.89 -11.18
C ASN A 452 -2.79 23.27 -11.29
N GLY A 453 -2.08 23.53 -12.40
CA GLY A 453 -1.61 24.86 -12.79
C GLY A 453 -2.65 25.58 -13.66
N SER A 454 -2.24 25.97 -14.88
CA SER A 454 -3.17 26.59 -15.83
C SER A 454 -2.95 26.15 -17.26
N VAL A 455 -4.00 26.20 -18.08
CA VAL A 455 -3.95 26.06 -19.54
C VAL A 455 -4.73 27.23 -20.13
N VAL A 456 -4.07 28.10 -20.87
CA VAL A 456 -4.73 29.30 -21.45
C VAL A 456 -5.67 28.92 -22.58
N SER A 457 -5.35 27.89 -23.38
CA SER A 457 -6.15 27.47 -24.53
C SER A 457 -7.48 26.80 -24.17
N SER A 458 -8.35 26.58 -25.17
CA SER A 458 -9.56 25.78 -25.02
C SER A 458 -9.22 24.29 -24.86
N VAL A 459 -10.09 23.55 -24.17
CA VAL A 459 -9.97 22.10 -24.01
C VAL A 459 -11.19 21.40 -24.60
N THR A 460 -10.95 20.39 -25.42
CA THR A 460 -11.97 19.44 -25.87
C THR A 460 -11.79 18.12 -25.12
N VAL A 461 -12.84 17.62 -24.50
CA VAL A 461 -12.85 16.33 -23.79
C VAL A 461 -13.73 15.38 -24.58
N ASP A 462 -13.14 14.37 -25.19
CA ASP A 462 -13.87 13.37 -25.96
C ASP A 462 -14.47 12.28 -25.05
N ALA A 463 -15.33 11.43 -25.62
CA ALA A 463 -16.11 10.45 -24.87
C ALA A 463 -15.28 9.48 -24.00
N GLY A 464 -13.99 9.25 -24.34
CA GLY A 464 -13.06 8.45 -23.53
C GLY A 464 -12.18 9.25 -22.57
N GLY A 465 -12.28 10.57 -22.60
CA GLY A 465 -11.41 11.48 -21.86
C GLY A 465 -12.02 11.99 -20.55
N THR A 466 -11.13 12.36 -19.64
CA THR A 466 -11.48 13.06 -18.40
C THR A 466 -10.60 14.29 -18.22
N LEU A 467 -11.19 15.42 -17.95
CA LEU A 467 -10.52 16.66 -17.51
C LEU A 467 -10.81 16.87 -16.03
N ASN A 468 -9.78 16.95 -15.21
CA ASN A 468 -9.93 17.28 -13.80
C ASN A 468 -8.82 18.20 -13.29
N GLY A 469 -8.81 18.46 -11.99
CA GLY A 469 -7.81 19.26 -11.29
C GLY A 469 -8.39 20.43 -10.51
N THR A 470 -7.49 21.25 -9.96
CA THR A 470 -7.82 22.43 -9.13
C THR A 470 -7.38 23.74 -9.76
N GLY A 471 -6.83 23.68 -10.96
CA GLY A 471 -6.27 24.81 -11.68
C GLY A 471 -7.26 25.54 -12.55
N LYS A 472 -6.76 26.15 -13.62
CA LYS A 472 -7.54 27.04 -14.48
C LYS A 472 -7.40 26.69 -15.96
N ILE A 473 -8.52 26.56 -16.66
CA ILE A 473 -8.62 26.60 -18.11
C ILE A 473 -8.98 28.04 -18.54
N GLY A 474 -8.13 28.68 -19.34
CA GLY A 474 -8.28 30.10 -19.65
C GLY A 474 -9.43 30.42 -20.59
N TYR A 475 -9.73 29.52 -21.53
CA TYR A 475 -10.86 29.67 -22.47
C TYR A 475 -12.00 28.66 -22.20
N SER A 476 -12.59 28.14 -23.25
CA SER A 476 -13.79 27.28 -23.17
C SER A 476 -13.43 25.81 -23.05
N VAL A 477 -14.35 25.05 -22.44
CA VAL A 477 -14.32 23.58 -22.40
C VAL A 477 -15.51 23.03 -23.17
N SER A 478 -15.24 22.15 -24.14
CA SER A 478 -16.25 21.33 -24.82
C SER A 478 -16.18 19.91 -24.26
N ASN A 479 -17.21 19.50 -23.55
CA ASN A 479 -17.26 18.23 -22.84
C ASN A 479 -18.15 17.20 -23.54
N ASN A 480 -17.54 16.20 -24.17
CA ASN A 480 -18.21 14.99 -24.66
C ASN A 480 -17.91 13.76 -23.81
N GLY A 481 -17.00 13.88 -22.82
CA GLY A 481 -16.54 12.87 -21.89
C GLY A 481 -16.90 13.21 -20.44
N THR A 482 -15.86 13.38 -19.61
CA THR A 482 -16.03 13.75 -18.20
C THR A 482 -15.25 15.03 -17.86
N VAL A 483 -15.91 15.99 -17.27
CA VAL A 483 -15.29 17.13 -16.57
C VAL A 483 -15.51 16.97 -15.07
N GLU A 484 -14.43 16.95 -14.30
CA GLU A 484 -14.49 16.72 -12.86
C GLU A 484 -13.88 17.90 -12.08
N SER A 485 -14.60 18.37 -11.07
CA SER A 485 -14.15 19.36 -10.10
C SER A 485 -14.04 18.70 -8.73
N SER A 486 -12.81 18.29 -8.34
CA SER A 486 -12.56 17.53 -7.11
C SER A 486 -11.19 17.89 -6.56
N GLY A 487 -11.11 18.87 -5.68
CA GLY A 487 -9.88 19.21 -4.95
C GLY A 487 -9.74 18.41 -3.66
N SER A 488 -8.52 18.33 -3.10
CA SER A 488 -8.25 17.69 -1.80
C SER A 488 -8.82 18.45 -0.62
N ASP A 489 -9.02 19.75 -0.78
CA ASP A 489 -9.57 20.66 0.24
C ASP A 489 -10.82 21.35 -0.28
N ALA A 490 -11.68 21.76 0.64
CA ALA A 490 -12.88 22.49 0.29
C ALA A 490 -12.56 23.86 -0.34
N GLY A 491 -13.27 24.20 -1.41
CA GLY A 491 -13.06 25.42 -2.16
C GLY A 491 -12.02 25.34 -3.29
N GLN A 492 -11.39 24.19 -3.49
CA GLN A 492 -10.41 23.95 -4.55
C GLN A 492 -11.08 23.34 -5.80
N GLY A 493 -12.00 24.05 -6.41
CA GLY A 493 -12.69 23.64 -7.63
C GLY A 493 -11.93 24.03 -8.90
N LEU A 494 -12.16 23.30 -9.98
CA LEU A 494 -11.66 23.63 -11.32
C LEU A 494 -12.30 24.92 -11.82
N THR A 495 -11.53 25.79 -12.45
CA THR A 495 -12.00 27.05 -13.02
C THR A 495 -11.92 27.06 -14.54
N ILE A 496 -13.03 27.36 -15.21
CA ILE A 496 -13.13 27.56 -16.66
C ILE A 496 -13.30 29.07 -16.94
N GLY A 497 -12.35 29.67 -17.62
CA GLY A 497 -12.27 31.12 -17.84
C GLY A 497 -13.31 31.67 -18.82
N SER A 498 -13.89 30.83 -19.66
CA SER A 498 -14.97 31.21 -20.61
C SER A 498 -16.17 30.27 -20.45
N ASN A 499 -16.56 29.54 -21.49
CA ASN A 499 -17.78 28.75 -21.50
C ASN A 499 -17.52 27.26 -21.26
N LEU A 500 -18.49 26.60 -20.63
CA LEU A 500 -18.63 25.15 -20.58
C LEU A 500 -19.77 24.74 -21.51
N VAL A 501 -19.56 23.75 -22.36
CA VAL A 501 -20.58 23.15 -23.22
C VAL A 501 -20.58 21.65 -23.02
N ASP A 502 -21.58 21.15 -22.31
CA ASP A 502 -21.80 19.73 -22.11
C ASP A 502 -22.60 19.11 -23.24
N ALA A 503 -22.16 17.95 -23.73
CA ALA A 503 -22.94 17.12 -24.63
C ALA A 503 -24.00 16.30 -23.86
N ALA A 504 -25.03 15.83 -24.57
CA ALA A 504 -26.09 15.01 -23.96
C ALA A 504 -25.57 13.66 -23.38
N SER A 505 -24.43 13.18 -23.84
CA SER A 505 -23.78 11.96 -23.35
C SER A 505 -22.72 12.20 -22.30
N SER A 506 -22.37 13.46 -22.02
CA SER A 506 -21.25 13.80 -21.12
C SER A 506 -21.61 13.65 -19.65
N THR A 507 -20.55 13.64 -18.84
CA THR A 507 -20.66 13.70 -17.38
C THR A 507 -19.95 14.96 -16.86
N THR A 508 -20.63 15.70 -15.99
CA THR A 508 -20.00 16.73 -15.16
C THR A 508 -20.00 16.21 -13.72
N ALA A 509 -18.82 15.94 -13.16
CA ALA A 509 -18.62 15.39 -11.83
C ALA A 509 -18.14 16.49 -10.88
N VAL A 510 -18.78 16.65 -9.73
CA VAL A 510 -18.44 17.72 -8.79
C VAL A 510 -18.42 17.18 -7.38
N ALA A 511 -17.28 17.35 -6.67
CA ALA A 511 -17.19 17.06 -5.27
C ALA A 511 -17.91 18.14 -4.44
N LEU A 512 -18.68 17.72 -3.46
CA LEU A 512 -19.36 18.62 -2.53
C LEU A 512 -18.31 19.51 -1.84
N GLY A 513 -18.55 20.81 -1.85
CA GLY A 513 -17.60 21.80 -1.33
C GLY A 513 -16.57 22.31 -2.35
N ASN A 514 -16.46 21.69 -3.55
CA ASN A 514 -15.54 22.08 -4.62
C ASN A 514 -16.30 22.41 -5.92
N PRO A 515 -17.10 23.49 -5.94
CA PRO A 515 -17.91 23.82 -7.11
C PRO A 515 -17.04 24.06 -8.35
N LEU A 516 -17.54 23.65 -9.52
CA LEU A 516 -16.99 24.01 -10.80
C LEU A 516 -17.27 25.49 -11.09
N HIS A 517 -16.23 26.29 -11.30
CA HIS A 517 -16.35 27.70 -11.61
C HIS A 517 -16.28 27.93 -13.14
N VAL A 518 -17.31 28.55 -13.73
CA VAL A 518 -17.38 28.90 -15.15
C VAL A 518 -17.60 30.41 -15.26
N ASN A 519 -16.58 31.16 -15.67
CA ASN A 519 -16.69 32.61 -15.73
C ASN A 519 -17.70 33.08 -16.80
N GLY A 520 -17.87 32.33 -17.85
CA GLY A 520 -18.85 32.57 -18.90
C GLY A 520 -20.14 31.78 -18.72
N LYS A 521 -20.67 31.25 -19.81
CA LYS A 521 -21.90 30.47 -19.84
C LYS A 521 -21.63 28.98 -19.64
N ALA A 522 -22.35 28.36 -18.71
CA ALA A 522 -22.45 26.90 -18.58
C ALA A 522 -23.71 26.41 -19.33
N SER A 523 -23.51 25.73 -20.46
CA SER A 523 -24.57 25.04 -21.20
C SER A 523 -24.57 23.58 -20.76
N VAL A 524 -25.37 23.26 -19.75
CA VAL A 524 -25.33 21.96 -19.08
C VAL A 524 -26.26 20.96 -19.71
N ALA A 525 -25.82 19.71 -19.85
CA ALA A 525 -26.57 18.57 -20.37
C ALA A 525 -26.00 17.26 -19.81
N GLY A 526 -26.51 16.10 -20.21
CA GLY A 526 -25.98 14.79 -19.83
C GLY A 526 -26.22 14.46 -18.36
N THR A 527 -25.17 14.00 -17.67
CA THR A 527 -25.22 13.51 -16.29
C THR A 527 -24.46 14.45 -15.34
N MET A 528 -25.13 14.89 -14.27
CA MET A 528 -24.46 15.44 -13.08
C MET A 528 -24.11 14.29 -12.15
N ASN A 529 -22.83 14.11 -11.85
CA ASN A 529 -22.34 13.14 -10.88
C ASN A 529 -21.81 13.84 -9.63
N VAL A 530 -22.50 13.72 -8.53
CA VAL A 530 -22.10 14.33 -7.27
C VAL A 530 -21.09 13.41 -6.57
N LEU A 531 -19.88 13.92 -6.35
CA LEU A 531 -18.80 13.22 -5.65
C LEU A 531 -18.82 13.55 -4.16
N ALA A 532 -18.16 12.68 -3.35
CA ALA A 532 -17.97 12.93 -1.93
C ALA A 532 -17.24 14.25 -1.68
N PRO A 533 -17.50 14.96 -0.58
CA PRO A 533 -16.65 16.05 -0.16
C PRO A 533 -15.26 15.52 0.20
N PRO A 534 -14.21 16.34 0.09
CA PRO A 534 -12.84 15.95 0.47
C PRO A 534 -12.72 15.54 1.94
N SER A 535 -13.54 16.10 2.80
CA SER A 535 -13.66 15.73 4.23
C SER A 535 -15.02 16.13 4.74
N GLY A 536 -15.73 15.21 5.40
CA GLY A 536 -16.84 15.61 6.23
C GLY A 536 -18.15 14.87 6.00
N TYR A 537 -18.93 14.92 7.07
CA TYR A 537 -20.28 14.42 7.21
C TYR A 537 -21.29 15.48 6.78
N THR A 538 -22.26 15.10 5.97
CA THR A 538 -23.30 16.03 5.46
C THR A 538 -24.66 15.63 6.01
N VAL A 539 -25.38 16.60 6.60
CA VAL A 539 -26.73 16.39 7.18
C VAL A 539 -27.81 16.60 6.12
N LYS A 540 -28.27 17.81 5.99
CA LYS A 540 -29.20 18.27 4.96
C LYS A 540 -28.69 19.62 4.53
N SER A 541 -28.37 19.78 3.25
CA SER A 541 -27.81 21.03 2.77
C SER A 541 -28.22 21.28 1.32
N THR A 542 -28.19 22.55 0.96
CA THR A 542 -28.17 22.96 -0.44
C THR A 542 -26.75 23.32 -0.76
N GLU A 543 -26.11 22.51 -1.60
CA GLU A 543 -24.71 22.68 -1.98
C GLU A 543 -24.61 23.20 -3.41
N ASN A 544 -23.69 24.12 -3.63
CA ASN A 544 -23.40 24.64 -4.97
C ASN A 544 -22.48 23.64 -5.71
N LEU A 545 -22.90 23.23 -6.90
CA LEU A 545 -22.11 22.34 -7.79
C LEU A 545 -21.46 23.12 -8.92
N ILE A 546 -22.15 24.10 -9.50
CA ILE A 546 -21.62 24.95 -10.56
C ILE A 546 -21.97 26.40 -10.26
N THR A 547 -20.98 27.27 -10.32
CA THR A 547 -21.17 28.71 -10.38
C THR A 547 -20.77 29.19 -11.77
N ALA A 548 -21.66 29.90 -12.47
CA ALA A 548 -21.41 30.38 -13.82
C ALA A 548 -21.82 31.83 -14.01
N GLY A 549 -21.31 32.49 -15.05
CA GLY A 549 -21.84 33.80 -15.49
C GLY A 549 -23.29 33.68 -15.97
N ALA A 550 -23.65 32.57 -16.59
CA ALA A 550 -25.02 32.18 -16.93
C ALA A 550 -25.15 30.67 -17.01
N VAL A 551 -26.28 30.12 -16.59
CA VAL A 551 -26.59 28.68 -16.72
C VAL A 551 -27.71 28.53 -17.74
N SER A 552 -27.59 27.55 -18.65
CA SER A 552 -28.66 27.15 -19.58
C SER A 552 -28.69 25.62 -19.76
N GLY A 553 -29.87 25.09 -20.05
CA GLY A 553 -30.10 23.65 -20.09
C GLY A 553 -30.32 23.03 -18.72
N THR A 554 -30.42 21.72 -18.68
CA THR A 554 -30.56 20.93 -17.44
C THR A 554 -29.87 19.57 -17.64
N PHE A 555 -29.30 19.02 -16.61
CA PHE A 555 -28.81 17.65 -16.59
C PHE A 555 -29.99 16.68 -16.73
N ALA A 556 -29.84 15.70 -17.58
CA ALA A 556 -30.85 14.65 -17.78
C ALA A 556 -30.88 13.66 -16.61
N ASN A 557 -29.71 13.41 -16.04
CA ASN A 557 -29.53 12.47 -14.93
C ASN A 557 -28.79 13.11 -13.78
N LEU A 558 -29.13 12.68 -12.56
CA LEU A 558 -28.37 12.95 -11.34
C LEU A 558 -27.91 11.62 -10.77
N THR A 559 -26.59 11.47 -10.57
CA THR A 559 -25.98 10.32 -9.94
C THR A 559 -25.13 10.76 -8.76
N PHE A 560 -24.94 9.87 -7.81
CA PHE A 560 -24.03 10.05 -6.69
C PHE A 560 -22.95 8.99 -6.78
N ALA A 561 -21.71 9.37 -7.01
CA ALA A 561 -20.56 8.46 -7.08
C ALA A 561 -20.21 7.84 -5.72
N SER A 562 -20.69 8.48 -4.65
CA SER A 562 -20.53 8.03 -3.29
C SER A 562 -21.83 8.26 -2.55
N GLY A 563 -22.54 7.18 -2.23
CA GLY A 563 -23.57 7.38 -1.27
C GLY A 563 -24.85 6.64 -1.48
N VAL A 564 -24.83 5.35 -1.15
CA VAL A 564 -26.04 4.60 -0.86
C VAL A 564 -26.91 5.32 0.20
N PHE A 565 -26.31 6.21 1.01
CA PHE A 565 -26.98 6.85 2.15
C PHE A 565 -27.40 8.32 1.89
N TYR A 566 -27.40 8.77 0.62
CA TYR A 566 -27.93 10.07 0.21
C TYR A 566 -28.98 9.96 -0.87
N THR A 567 -29.86 10.96 -0.88
CA THR A 567 -30.69 11.32 -2.05
C THR A 567 -30.59 12.80 -2.27
N GLY A 568 -30.89 13.26 -3.48
CA GLY A 568 -30.90 14.69 -3.76
C GLY A 568 -31.66 15.03 -5.02
N THR A 569 -31.91 16.33 -5.22
CA THR A 569 -32.51 16.89 -6.42
C THR A 569 -31.74 18.14 -6.84
N LEU A 570 -31.58 18.32 -8.17
CA LEU A 570 -30.94 19.53 -8.69
C LEU A 570 -31.90 20.71 -8.66
N ALA A 571 -31.35 21.85 -8.31
CA ALA A 571 -32.02 23.15 -8.36
C ALA A 571 -31.18 24.12 -9.19
N TYR A 572 -31.82 24.84 -10.09
CA TYR A 572 -31.16 25.74 -11.03
C TYR A 572 -31.55 27.20 -10.74
N THR A 573 -30.56 28.05 -10.77
CA THR A 573 -30.71 29.51 -10.81
C THR A 573 -30.11 30.04 -12.14
N PRO A 574 -30.27 31.30 -12.47
CA PRO A 574 -29.63 31.85 -13.65
C PRO A 574 -28.10 31.72 -13.71
N THR A 575 -27.47 31.56 -12.56
CA THR A 575 -26.00 31.53 -12.44
C THR A 575 -25.45 30.33 -11.65
N GLN A 576 -26.31 29.43 -11.17
CA GLN A 576 -25.87 28.31 -10.33
C GLN A 576 -26.63 27.03 -10.65
N VAL A 577 -25.94 25.91 -10.52
CA VAL A 577 -26.55 24.59 -10.35
C VAL A 577 -26.26 24.12 -8.92
N ASN A 578 -27.32 23.90 -8.16
CA ASN A 578 -27.23 23.44 -6.78
C ASN A 578 -27.82 22.04 -6.65
N VAL A 579 -27.36 21.29 -5.64
CA VAL A 579 -28.00 20.04 -5.23
C VAL A 579 -28.63 20.23 -3.85
N ASN A 580 -29.91 19.86 -3.72
CA ASN A 580 -30.56 19.77 -2.39
C ASN A 580 -30.36 18.32 -1.91
N LEU A 581 -29.46 18.13 -0.97
CA LEU A 581 -29.13 16.85 -0.38
C LEU A 581 -30.07 16.49 0.75
N THR A 582 -30.43 15.24 0.85
CA THR A 582 -31.17 14.68 1.97
C THR A 582 -30.51 13.36 2.38
N GLN A 583 -30.10 13.26 3.64
CA GLN A 583 -29.60 12.03 4.23
C GLN A 583 -30.73 10.97 4.24
N THR A 584 -30.45 9.80 3.74
CA THR A 584 -31.37 8.66 3.79
C THR A 584 -31.15 7.91 5.12
N ASN A 585 -32.24 7.42 5.72
CA ASN A 585 -32.14 6.54 6.85
C ASN A 585 -31.29 5.30 6.50
N VAL A 586 -30.26 4.99 7.30
CA VAL A 586 -29.25 3.97 6.99
C VAL A 586 -29.87 2.58 6.88
N THR A 587 -30.82 2.24 7.76
CA THR A 587 -31.48 0.94 7.71
C THR A 587 -32.39 0.79 6.48
N THR A 588 -33.09 1.84 6.11
CA THR A 588 -33.93 1.85 4.91
C THR A 588 -33.08 1.80 3.64
N ALA A 589 -32.01 2.55 3.59
CA ALA A 589 -31.09 2.53 2.45
C ALA A 589 -30.39 1.18 2.29
N ALA A 590 -29.92 0.58 3.38
CA ALA A 590 -29.32 -0.75 3.38
C ALA A 590 -30.31 -1.80 2.84
N ALA A 591 -31.55 -1.81 3.33
CA ALA A 591 -32.60 -2.73 2.87
C ALA A 591 -32.90 -2.52 1.36
N SER A 592 -32.95 -1.28 0.87
CA SER A 592 -33.25 -0.97 -0.54
C SER A 592 -32.20 -1.51 -1.52
N VAL A 593 -30.97 -1.71 -1.07
CA VAL A 593 -29.86 -2.29 -1.88
C VAL A 593 -29.60 -3.77 -1.54
N GLY A 594 -30.53 -4.42 -0.82
CA GLY A 594 -30.48 -5.86 -0.55
C GLY A 594 -29.63 -6.28 0.65
N ILE A 595 -29.20 -5.36 1.51
CA ILE A 595 -28.47 -5.65 2.76
C ILE A 595 -29.51 -6.01 3.84
N VAL A 596 -29.74 -7.30 4.02
CA VAL A 596 -30.79 -7.84 4.91
C VAL A 596 -30.27 -8.87 5.92
N ASP A 597 -28.98 -9.17 5.92
CA ASP A 597 -28.40 -10.07 6.90
C ASP A 597 -28.46 -9.47 8.31
N PRO A 598 -28.76 -10.28 9.35
CA PRO A 598 -28.98 -9.76 10.70
C PRO A 598 -27.79 -8.99 11.28
N ALA A 599 -26.57 -9.39 10.96
CA ALA A 599 -25.36 -8.75 11.47
C ALA A 599 -25.22 -7.33 10.93
N SER A 600 -25.37 -7.14 9.61
CA SER A 600 -25.31 -5.83 8.96
C SER A 600 -26.50 -4.96 9.31
N VAL A 601 -27.69 -5.54 9.49
CA VAL A 601 -28.88 -4.79 9.92
C VAL A 601 -28.68 -4.22 11.34
N GLY A 602 -28.15 -4.99 12.28
CA GLY A 602 -27.83 -4.50 13.62
C GLY A 602 -26.78 -3.38 13.59
N ALA A 603 -25.77 -3.49 12.72
CA ALA A 603 -24.81 -2.42 12.50
C ALA A 603 -25.45 -1.17 11.88
N ALA A 604 -26.32 -1.34 10.89
CA ALA A 604 -27.04 -0.23 10.25
C ALA A 604 -27.89 0.57 11.27
N GLN A 605 -28.53 -0.11 12.23
CA GLN A 605 -29.26 0.52 13.31
C GLN A 605 -28.32 1.37 14.19
N ARG A 606 -27.14 0.80 14.59
CA ARG A 606 -26.15 1.56 15.37
C ARG A 606 -25.62 2.78 14.63
N VAL A 607 -25.33 2.64 13.33
CA VAL A 607 -24.89 3.77 12.49
C VAL A 607 -25.99 4.82 12.37
N GLN A 608 -27.26 4.40 12.21
CA GLN A 608 -28.39 5.32 12.14
C GLN A 608 -28.50 6.17 13.41
N VAL A 609 -28.45 5.53 14.57
CA VAL A 609 -28.54 6.23 15.86
C VAL A 609 -27.33 7.13 16.07
N GLY A 610 -26.14 6.70 15.68
CA GLY A 610 -24.94 7.54 15.69
C GLY A 610 -25.07 8.76 14.78
N PHE A 611 -25.64 8.63 13.59
CA PHE A 611 -25.92 9.74 12.69
C PHE A 611 -26.96 10.72 13.29
N GLU A 612 -28.00 10.20 13.96
CA GLU A 612 -28.98 11.03 14.67
C GLU A 612 -28.34 11.82 15.81
N ALA A 613 -27.42 11.18 16.59
CA ALA A 613 -26.67 11.83 17.64
C ALA A 613 -25.74 12.94 17.10
N ILE A 614 -25.05 12.72 15.97
CA ILE A 614 -24.27 13.73 15.27
C ILE A 614 -25.16 14.90 14.86
N ASN A 615 -26.29 14.61 14.19
CA ASN A 615 -27.22 15.62 13.71
C ASN A 615 -27.77 16.47 14.86
N ALA A 616 -28.14 15.87 15.98
CA ALA A 616 -28.63 16.57 17.18
C ALA A 616 -27.53 17.46 17.81
N THR A 617 -26.30 16.95 17.88
CA THR A 617 -25.16 17.73 18.41
C THR A 617 -24.83 18.92 17.52
N MET A 618 -24.79 18.73 16.20
CA MET A 618 -24.55 19.83 15.25
C MET A 618 -25.69 20.88 15.29
N ALA A 619 -26.94 20.42 15.37
CA ALA A 619 -28.10 21.31 15.46
C ALA A 619 -28.13 22.16 16.76
N SER A 620 -27.59 21.65 17.87
CA SER A 620 -27.46 22.36 19.13
C SER A 620 -26.22 23.25 19.23
N GLY A 621 -25.36 23.29 18.18
CA GLY A 621 -24.10 24.02 18.18
C GLY A 621 -22.99 23.37 19.01
N GLY A 622 -23.14 22.09 19.37
CA GLY A 622 -22.13 21.29 20.04
C GLY A 622 -20.96 20.92 19.09
N THR A 623 -19.86 20.54 19.69
CA THR A 623 -18.65 20.11 18.94
C THR A 623 -18.48 18.59 19.04
N LEU A 624 -18.12 17.98 17.92
CA LEU A 624 -17.76 16.56 17.80
C LEU A 624 -16.27 16.45 17.48
N SER A 625 -15.66 15.32 17.83
CA SER A 625 -14.28 15.07 17.43
C SER A 625 -14.17 14.98 15.91
N SER A 626 -13.05 15.45 15.36
CA SER A 626 -12.77 15.34 13.92
C SER A 626 -12.79 13.90 13.44
N GLY A 627 -12.34 12.95 14.26
CA GLY A 627 -12.37 11.52 13.95
C GLY A 627 -13.79 10.98 13.76
N VAL A 628 -14.73 11.33 14.64
CA VAL A 628 -16.15 10.92 14.52
C VAL A 628 -16.76 11.47 13.24
N LEU A 629 -16.51 12.74 12.91
CA LEU A 629 -17.04 13.34 11.68
C LEU A 629 -16.42 12.73 10.42
N GLN A 630 -15.12 12.44 10.46
CA GLN A 630 -14.42 11.75 9.38
C GLN A 630 -14.97 10.34 9.15
N GLY A 631 -15.14 9.57 10.24
CA GLY A 631 -15.71 8.23 10.16
C GLY A 631 -17.17 8.24 9.68
N ALA A 632 -17.99 9.17 10.17
CA ALA A 632 -19.37 9.35 9.71
C ALA A 632 -19.44 9.68 8.20
N GLY A 633 -18.62 10.64 7.77
CA GLY A 633 -18.52 10.99 6.35
C GLY A 633 -18.09 9.81 5.50
N ALA A 634 -17.07 9.08 5.94
CA ALA A 634 -16.58 7.89 5.23
C ALA A 634 -17.66 6.80 5.09
N ILE A 635 -18.43 6.53 6.14
CA ILE A 635 -19.58 5.60 6.10
C ILE A 635 -20.65 6.12 5.13
N GLN A 636 -21.00 7.39 5.24
CA GLN A 636 -22.01 8.04 4.39
C GLN A 636 -21.65 7.93 2.90
N HIS A 637 -20.36 7.98 2.58
CA HIS A 637 -19.79 7.91 1.24
C HIS A 637 -19.51 6.47 0.76
N SER A 638 -20.22 5.49 1.29
CA SER A 638 -20.17 4.10 0.75
C SER A 638 -20.63 4.10 -0.71
N ALA A 639 -19.68 4.08 -1.63
CA ALA A 639 -19.87 4.34 -3.06
C ALA A 639 -20.78 3.32 -3.77
N THR A 640 -20.82 2.08 -3.28
CA THR A 640 -21.58 0.98 -3.90
C THR A 640 -22.28 0.14 -2.83
N PRO A 641 -23.30 -0.65 -3.19
CA PRO A 641 -23.92 -1.62 -2.28
C PRO A 641 -22.91 -2.59 -1.65
N ALA A 642 -21.90 -3.01 -2.40
CA ALA A 642 -20.85 -3.89 -1.90
C ALA A 642 -19.99 -3.21 -0.81
N VAL A 643 -19.62 -1.95 -1.01
CA VAL A 643 -18.88 -1.16 0.00
C VAL A 643 -19.75 -0.91 1.22
N ALA A 644 -21.03 -0.58 1.05
CA ALA A 644 -21.97 -0.41 2.15
C ALA A 644 -22.15 -1.71 2.95
N GLN A 645 -22.26 -2.86 2.27
CA GLN A 645 -22.31 -4.17 2.91
C GLN A 645 -21.03 -4.44 3.72
N ALA A 646 -19.84 -4.25 3.13
CA ALA A 646 -18.57 -4.44 3.81
C ALA A 646 -18.44 -3.52 5.05
N THR A 647 -18.84 -2.26 4.91
CA THR A 647 -18.89 -1.29 6.02
C THR A 647 -19.75 -1.80 7.16
N LEU A 648 -21.01 -2.11 6.89
CA LEU A 648 -21.94 -2.55 7.93
C LEU A 648 -21.52 -3.89 8.54
N THR A 649 -21.02 -4.82 7.74
CA THR A 649 -20.50 -6.10 8.25
C THR A 649 -19.33 -5.88 9.21
N SER A 650 -18.38 -5.02 8.87
CA SER A 650 -17.22 -4.71 9.74
C SER A 650 -17.61 -4.04 11.05
N LEU A 651 -18.69 -3.26 11.05
CA LEU A 651 -19.24 -2.57 12.21
C LEU A 651 -20.14 -3.44 13.09
N SER A 652 -20.42 -4.69 12.69
CA SER A 652 -21.39 -5.56 13.37
C SER A 652 -20.94 -6.05 14.75
N GLY A 653 -19.62 -6.19 15.00
CA GLY A 653 -19.08 -6.71 16.26
C GLY A 653 -19.18 -8.23 16.40
N GLN A 654 -19.37 -8.96 15.30
CA GLN A 654 -19.56 -10.42 15.31
C GLN A 654 -18.44 -11.20 15.99
N LEU A 655 -17.18 -10.73 15.91
CA LEU A 655 -16.05 -11.41 16.55
C LEU A 655 -16.20 -11.47 18.06
N HIS A 656 -16.66 -10.39 18.71
CA HIS A 656 -16.90 -10.39 20.16
C HIS A 656 -17.97 -11.42 20.57
N ALA A 657 -19.04 -11.51 19.81
CA ALA A 657 -20.08 -12.51 20.05
C ALA A 657 -19.63 -13.95 19.72
N ALA A 658 -18.81 -14.14 18.69
CA ALA A 658 -18.23 -15.45 18.35
C ALA A 658 -17.21 -15.91 19.40
N SER A 659 -16.43 -14.99 19.98
CA SER A 659 -15.46 -15.29 21.03
C SER A 659 -16.10 -15.93 22.26
N ALA A 660 -17.25 -15.44 22.69
CA ALA A 660 -18.00 -16.07 23.81
C ALA A 660 -18.32 -17.53 23.53
N ALA A 661 -18.71 -17.87 22.27
CA ALA A 661 -18.94 -19.27 21.89
C ALA A 661 -17.66 -20.11 21.92
N MET A 662 -16.53 -19.56 21.42
CA MET A 662 -15.23 -20.23 21.45
C MET A 662 -14.73 -20.47 22.89
N LEU A 663 -15.01 -19.56 23.82
CA LEU A 663 -14.71 -19.73 25.25
C LEU A 663 -15.48 -20.90 25.86
N PHE A 664 -16.77 -21.05 25.53
CA PHE A 664 -17.55 -22.19 25.98
C PHE A 664 -17.00 -23.52 25.47
N ASP A 665 -16.60 -23.60 24.18
CA ASP A 665 -15.98 -24.82 23.64
C ASP A 665 -14.65 -25.13 24.35
N GLY A 666 -13.87 -24.12 24.69
CA GLY A 666 -12.65 -24.28 25.48
C GLY A 666 -12.90 -24.80 26.91
N ILE A 667 -14.01 -24.42 27.53
CA ILE A 667 -14.42 -24.94 28.84
C ILE A 667 -14.87 -26.42 28.72
N ASP A 668 -15.62 -26.77 27.65
CA ASP A 668 -16.04 -28.14 27.39
C ASP A 668 -14.85 -29.07 27.14
N ALA A 669 -13.87 -28.68 26.35
CA ALA A 669 -12.69 -29.49 26.07
C ALA A 669 -11.97 -29.90 27.38
N ARG A 670 -11.89 -28.98 28.36
CA ARG A 670 -11.31 -29.25 29.68
C ARG A 670 -12.18 -30.15 30.55
N GLY A 671 -13.47 -29.87 30.57
CA GLY A 671 -14.45 -30.71 31.29
C GLY A 671 -14.48 -32.15 30.77
N ASN A 672 -14.38 -32.30 29.44
CA ASN A 672 -14.31 -33.60 28.78
C ASN A 672 -13.04 -34.36 29.14
N ALA A 673 -11.87 -33.67 29.20
CA ALA A 673 -10.62 -34.31 29.64
C ALA A 673 -10.68 -34.84 31.08
N LEU A 674 -11.33 -34.10 31.99
CA LEU A 674 -11.58 -34.57 33.37
C LEU A 674 -12.53 -35.78 33.42
N SER A 675 -13.62 -35.75 32.63
CA SER A 675 -14.54 -36.86 32.53
C SER A 675 -13.88 -38.12 31.98
N GLU A 676 -13.03 -38.00 30.96
CA GLU A 676 -12.29 -39.14 30.38
C GLU A 676 -11.29 -39.73 31.38
N HIS A 677 -10.57 -38.88 32.13
CA HIS A 677 -9.66 -39.34 33.16
C HIS A 677 -10.40 -40.07 34.28
N PHE A 678 -11.56 -39.55 34.71
CA PHE A 678 -12.39 -40.20 35.70
C PHE A 678 -12.88 -41.58 35.22
N ASP A 679 -13.27 -41.69 33.95
CA ASP A 679 -13.66 -42.98 33.35
C ASP A 679 -12.53 -44.02 33.38
N ASP A 680 -11.27 -43.57 33.15
CA ASP A 680 -10.10 -44.44 33.25
C ASP A 680 -9.93 -44.98 34.71
N LEU A 681 -10.21 -44.16 35.70
CA LEU A 681 -10.15 -44.54 37.10
C LEU A 681 -11.28 -45.54 37.46
N VAL A 682 -12.52 -45.24 37.06
CA VAL A 682 -13.68 -46.11 37.31
C VAL A 682 -13.56 -47.44 36.60
N SER A 683 -13.04 -47.44 35.39
CA SER A 683 -12.80 -48.65 34.60
C SER A 683 -11.65 -49.51 35.12
N GLY A 684 -10.87 -49.02 36.10
CA GLY A 684 -9.67 -49.70 36.59
C GLY A 684 -8.53 -49.72 35.61
N ARG A 685 -8.62 -48.99 34.52
CA ARG A 685 -7.53 -48.78 33.58
C ARG A 685 -6.43 -47.90 34.16
N ALA A 686 -6.84 -46.81 34.82
CA ALA A 686 -5.93 -45.99 35.59
C ALA A 686 -6.03 -46.35 37.08
N LYS A 687 -4.93 -46.21 37.80
CA LYS A 687 -4.90 -46.18 39.26
C LYS A 687 -4.70 -44.73 39.68
N SER A 688 -5.13 -44.38 40.88
CA SER A 688 -4.88 -43.05 41.45
C SER A 688 -3.41 -42.70 41.39
N GLY A 689 -3.11 -41.48 41.05
CA GLY A 689 -1.74 -41.01 40.85
C GLY A 689 -1.66 -39.57 40.40
N VAL A 690 -0.53 -39.23 39.76
CA VAL A 690 -0.34 -37.97 39.05
C VAL A 690 -0.53 -38.19 37.56
N TRP A 691 -1.25 -37.29 36.96
CA TRP A 691 -1.48 -37.34 35.52
C TRP A 691 -1.22 -35.99 34.85
N TYR A 692 -0.93 -36.04 33.56
CA TYR A 692 -0.81 -34.86 32.67
C TYR A 692 -1.49 -35.18 31.35
N SER A 693 -2.30 -34.24 30.89
CA SER A 693 -2.96 -34.31 29.59
C SER A 693 -2.59 -33.08 28.75
N ASN A 694 -2.14 -33.34 27.54
CA ASN A 694 -2.01 -32.29 26.51
C ASN A 694 -3.30 -32.27 25.71
N LEU A 695 -3.89 -31.09 25.59
CA LEU A 695 -5.19 -30.84 24.95
C LEU A 695 -4.98 -29.97 23.71
N GLY A 696 -5.56 -30.39 22.58
CA GLY A 696 -5.63 -29.57 21.39
C GLY A 696 -7.02 -29.68 20.80
N TRP A 697 -7.67 -28.55 20.57
CA TRP A 697 -8.98 -28.52 19.93
C TRP A 697 -9.03 -27.44 18.85
N GLN A 698 -9.84 -27.71 17.82
CA GLN A 698 -10.11 -26.82 16.74
C GLN A 698 -11.57 -26.97 16.29
N GLY A 699 -12.10 -25.91 15.72
CA GLY A 699 -13.48 -25.98 15.26
C GLY A 699 -13.85 -24.79 14.36
N ASN A 700 -15.08 -24.82 13.94
CA ASN A 700 -15.71 -23.75 13.21
C ASN A 700 -17.14 -23.51 13.70
N LEU A 701 -17.53 -22.24 13.62
CA LEU A 701 -18.86 -21.77 13.91
C LEU A 701 -19.49 -21.24 12.61
N GLN A 702 -20.77 -21.59 12.35
CA GLN A 702 -21.47 -21.14 11.15
C GLN A 702 -22.95 -20.89 11.45
N ARG A 703 -23.46 -19.75 10.95
CA ARG A 703 -24.90 -19.43 11.01
C ARG A 703 -25.26 -18.56 9.82
N SER A 704 -26.36 -18.87 9.14
CA SER A 704 -26.83 -18.04 8.01
C SER A 704 -27.03 -16.58 8.45
N GLY A 705 -26.52 -15.64 7.66
CA GLY A 705 -26.57 -14.19 7.93
C GLY A 705 -25.47 -13.67 8.86
N TYR A 706 -24.47 -14.49 9.16
CA TYR A 706 -23.27 -14.12 9.93
C TYR A 706 -22.02 -14.63 9.23
N ALA A 707 -20.89 -13.94 9.39
CA ALA A 707 -19.59 -14.45 8.98
C ALA A 707 -19.26 -15.71 9.80
N GLY A 708 -18.79 -16.77 9.15
CA GLY A 708 -18.29 -17.94 9.84
C GLY A 708 -17.08 -17.58 10.73
N ALA A 709 -16.79 -18.42 11.72
CA ALA A 709 -15.59 -18.25 12.54
C ALA A 709 -14.87 -19.59 12.68
N THR A 710 -13.54 -19.55 12.57
CA THR A 710 -12.67 -20.69 12.83
C THR A 710 -11.88 -20.45 14.11
N PHE A 711 -11.64 -21.51 14.85
CA PHE A 711 -10.80 -21.42 16.05
C PHE A 711 -9.93 -22.66 16.24
N ARG A 712 -8.83 -22.45 16.91
CA ARG A 712 -7.91 -23.49 17.35
C ARG A 712 -7.31 -23.13 18.69
N SER A 713 -7.10 -24.11 19.53
CA SER A 713 -6.47 -23.90 20.83
C SER A 713 -5.64 -25.10 21.23
N GLY A 714 -4.62 -24.85 22.04
CA GLY A 714 -3.78 -25.88 22.59
C GLY A 714 -3.35 -25.56 24.01
N GLY A 715 -3.17 -26.59 24.81
CA GLY A 715 -2.78 -26.41 26.19
C GLY A 715 -2.50 -27.70 26.91
N GLY A 716 -2.41 -27.63 28.23
CA GLY A 716 -2.22 -28.82 29.10
C GLY A 716 -2.92 -28.69 30.41
N MET A 717 -3.20 -29.81 31.00
CA MET A 717 -3.75 -29.94 32.35
C MET A 717 -2.99 -31.02 33.11
N ALA A 718 -2.65 -30.75 34.37
CA ALA A 718 -2.03 -31.70 35.27
C ALA A 718 -2.91 -31.87 36.49
N GLY A 719 -2.96 -33.09 37.01
CA GLY A 719 -3.77 -33.36 38.18
C GLY A 719 -3.20 -34.49 39.06
N VAL A 720 -3.82 -34.63 40.24
CA VAL A 720 -3.55 -35.68 41.17
C VAL A 720 -4.89 -36.18 41.75
N ASP A 721 -5.01 -37.48 41.89
CA ASP A 721 -6.19 -38.12 42.46
C ASP A 721 -5.82 -39.18 43.49
N MET A 722 -6.79 -39.48 44.34
CA MET A 722 -6.65 -40.45 45.41
C MET A 722 -7.96 -41.21 45.64
N HIS A 723 -7.83 -42.44 46.06
CA HIS A 723 -8.96 -43.20 46.56
C HIS A 723 -9.25 -42.81 48.03
N LEU A 724 -10.50 -42.53 48.31
CA LEU A 724 -11.05 -42.32 49.64
C LEU A 724 -11.84 -43.59 50.05
N GLY A 725 -11.11 -44.61 50.52
CA GLY A 725 -11.68 -45.94 50.73
C GLY A 725 -11.88 -46.72 49.44
N SER A 726 -12.85 -47.70 49.47
CA SER A 726 -13.09 -48.62 48.33
C SER A 726 -14.08 -48.08 47.28
N HIS A 727 -14.80 -46.99 47.59
CA HIS A 727 -15.96 -46.59 46.81
C HIS A 727 -15.90 -45.13 46.36
N ALA A 728 -14.96 -44.34 46.84
CA ALA A 728 -14.88 -42.92 46.52
C ALA A 728 -13.53 -42.55 45.92
N LEU A 729 -13.57 -41.62 44.96
CA LEU A 729 -12.45 -40.99 44.34
C LEU A 729 -12.51 -39.47 44.53
N LEU A 730 -11.37 -38.83 44.73
CA LEU A 730 -11.24 -37.36 44.73
C LEU A 730 -9.95 -36.95 43.99
N GLY A 731 -10.06 -35.94 43.19
CA GLY A 731 -8.90 -35.37 42.45
C GLY A 731 -8.96 -33.87 42.34
N PHE A 732 -7.80 -33.32 42.08
CA PHE A 732 -7.57 -31.88 41.79
C PHE A 732 -6.73 -31.76 40.52
N ALA A 733 -7.05 -30.75 39.73
CA ALA A 733 -6.31 -30.47 38.48
C ALA A 733 -6.18 -28.97 38.27
N ALA A 734 -5.12 -28.59 37.56
CA ALA A 734 -4.91 -27.22 37.05
C ALA A 734 -4.44 -27.27 35.60
N GLY A 735 -4.82 -26.28 34.82
CA GLY A 735 -4.50 -26.25 33.41
C GLY A 735 -4.39 -24.84 32.84
N GLN A 736 -3.73 -24.75 31.70
CA GLN A 736 -3.64 -23.53 30.88
C GLN A 736 -3.76 -23.85 29.40
N SER A 737 -4.23 -22.88 28.62
CA SER A 737 -4.24 -22.96 27.15
C SER A 737 -4.13 -21.61 26.49
N LEU A 738 -3.71 -21.63 25.23
CA LEU A 738 -3.68 -20.52 24.32
C LEU A 738 -4.59 -20.85 23.13
N GLY A 739 -5.56 -19.96 22.89
CA GLY A 739 -6.49 -20.04 21.77
C GLY A 739 -6.24 -18.95 20.74
N PHE A 740 -6.63 -19.23 19.51
CA PHE A 740 -6.71 -18.29 18.41
C PHE A 740 -8.03 -18.50 17.67
N GLY A 741 -8.79 -17.42 17.51
CA GLY A 741 -10.04 -17.40 16.74
C GLY A 741 -9.99 -16.33 15.66
N GLN A 742 -10.64 -16.57 14.53
CA GLN A 742 -10.69 -15.66 13.40
C GLN A 742 -12.05 -15.73 12.72
N LEU A 743 -12.58 -14.59 12.26
CA LEU A 743 -13.74 -14.57 11.37
C LEU A 743 -13.30 -14.92 9.94
N ASP A 744 -14.12 -15.72 9.25
CA ASP A 744 -13.88 -16.11 7.88
C ASP A 744 -13.91 -14.87 6.94
N ALA A 745 -13.04 -14.88 5.96
CA ALA A 745 -12.91 -13.82 4.96
C ALA A 745 -12.67 -12.40 5.55
N SER A 746 -12.19 -12.32 6.79
CA SER A 746 -11.83 -11.04 7.43
C SER A 746 -10.44 -11.09 8.08
N TRP A 747 -9.96 -9.93 8.47
CA TRP A 747 -8.72 -9.75 9.24
C TRP A 747 -8.96 -9.87 10.76
N ASP A 748 -10.22 -9.94 11.16
CA ASP A 748 -10.66 -9.89 12.54
C ASP A 748 -10.28 -11.17 13.27
N HIS A 749 -9.50 -11.07 14.34
CA HIS A 749 -9.02 -12.21 15.10
C HIS A 749 -8.92 -11.92 16.61
N ALA A 750 -8.97 -12.99 17.39
CA ALA A 750 -8.82 -12.97 18.83
C ALA A 750 -7.75 -13.96 19.28
N ARG A 751 -7.00 -13.60 20.32
CA ARG A 751 -6.07 -14.47 21.05
C ARG A 751 -6.53 -14.57 22.49
N THR A 752 -6.65 -15.79 23.00
CA THR A 752 -7.21 -16.03 24.34
C THR A 752 -6.27 -16.89 25.15
N TRP A 753 -5.87 -16.41 26.31
CA TRP A 753 -5.15 -17.18 27.34
C TRP A 753 -6.12 -17.59 28.42
N MET A 754 -6.24 -18.88 28.70
CA MET A 754 -7.13 -19.39 29.73
C MET A 754 -6.35 -20.20 30.76
N ASN A 755 -6.65 -19.97 32.01
CA ASN A 755 -6.16 -20.78 33.14
C ASN A 755 -7.33 -21.32 33.95
N ASN A 756 -7.18 -22.48 34.55
CA ASN A 756 -8.22 -23.08 35.39
C ASN A 756 -7.67 -23.94 36.50
N VAL A 757 -8.49 -24.08 37.54
CA VAL A 757 -8.38 -25.10 38.58
C VAL A 757 -9.66 -25.87 38.63
N ALA A 758 -9.57 -27.16 38.91
CA ALA A 758 -10.73 -28.06 39.01
C ALA A 758 -10.58 -29.03 40.14
N MET A 759 -11.71 -29.36 40.71
CA MET A 759 -11.89 -30.50 41.65
C MET A 759 -12.84 -31.48 40.97
N TYR A 760 -12.53 -32.74 41.00
CA TYR A 760 -13.37 -33.79 40.47
C TYR A 760 -13.37 -35.00 41.41
N GLY A 761 -14.43 -35.79 41.33
CA GLY A 761 -14.53 -36.99 42.16
C GLY A 761 -15.81 -37.77 41.83
N GLY A 762 -15.96 -38.88 42.50
CA GLY A 762 -17.14 -39.68 42.32
C GLY A 762 -17.19 -40.88 43.22
N LEU A 763 -18.32 -41.54 43.13
CA LEU A 763 -18.68 -42.76 43.89
C LEU A 763 -18.88 -43.92 42.93
N VAL A 764 -18.34 -45.09 43.31
CA VAL A 764 -18.53 -46.35 42.58
C VAL A 764 -19.13 -47.38 43.56
N ASN A 765 -20.30 -47.89 43.22
CA ASN A 765 -21.00 -48.92 44.08
C ASN A 765 -21.49 -50.04 43.14
N GLY A 766 -20.71 -51.10 43.07
CA GLY A 766 -21.01 -52.23 42.20
C GLY A 766 -21.01 -51.78 40.72
N PRO A 767 -22.05 -51.96 39.95
CA PRO A 767 -22.13 -51.56 38.57
C PRO A 767 -22.51 -50.08 38.38
N TRP A 768 -22.90 -49.35 39.44
CA TRP A 768 -23.30 -47.94 39.38
C TRP A 768 -22.13 -47.03 39.72
N TYR A 769 -22.04 -45.93 39.01
CA TYR A 769 -21.18 -44.83 39.37
C TYR A 769 -21.91 -43.47 39.26
N ALA A 770 -21.40 -42.52 40.01
CA ALA A 770 -21.76 -41.12 39.88
C ALA A 770 -20.46 -40.28 39.98
N SER A 771 -20.28 -39.34 39.11
CA SER A 771 -19.16 -38.41 39.14
C SER A 771 -19.63 -36.96 39.17
N THR A 772 -18.78 -36.12 39.74
CA THR A 772 -18.96 -34.67 39.74
C THR A 772 -17.64 -33.98 39.45
N GLN A 773 -17.73 -32.87 38.80
CA GLN A 773 -16.59 -31.96 38.62
C GLN A 773 -17.04 -30.52 38.79
N ILE A 774 -16.17 -29.69 39.37
CA ILE A 774 -16.33 -28.25 39.50
C ILE A 774 -15.03 -27.64 39.10
N ALA A 775 -15.11 -26.67 38.21
CA ALA A 775 -13.95 -25.91 37.70
C ALA A 775 -14.20 -24.41 37.81
N SER A 776 -13.15 -23.69 38.11
CA SER A 776 -13.12 -22.24 38.04
C SER A 776 -11.90 -21.82 37.25
N GLY A 777 -12.04 -20.78 36.44
CA GLY A 777 -10.93 -20.28 35.63
C GLY A 777 -11.06 -18.81 35.35
N TRP A 778 -9.98 -18.27 34.80
CA TRP A 778 -9.89 -16.91 34.32
C TRP A 778 -9.26 -16.90 32.95
N TYR A 779 -9.62 -15.89 32.14
CA TYR A 779 -9.05 -15.72 30.83
C TYR A 779 -8.66 -14.24 30.59
N ARG A 780 -7.72 -14.05 29.67
CA ARG A 780 -7.41 -12.77 29.03
C ARG A 780 -7.53 -12.97 27.52
N GLU A 781 -8.13 -12.01 26.86
CA GLU A 781 -8.30 -11.99 25.42
C GLU A 781 -7.78 -10.69 24.84
N ASP A 782 -7.01 -10.80 23.76
CA ASP A 782 -6.56 -9.71 22.90
C ASP A 782 -7.30 -9.87 21.58
N MET A 783 -7.97 -8.82 21.14
CA MET A 783 -8.80 -8.84 19.94
C MET A 783 -8.40 -7.70 19.01
N GLN A 784 -8.28 -8.00 17.71
CA GLN A 784 -7.96 -7.03 16.68
C GLN A 784 -8.93 -7.16 15.51
N ARG A 785 -9.44 -6.04 15.05
CA ARG A 785 -10.38 -5.95 13.94
C ARG A 785 -10.00 -4.83 13.00
N LEU A 786 -10.42 -4.92 11.74
CA LEU A 786 -10.29 -3.86 10.76
C LEU A 786 -11.69 -3.36 10.38
N LEU A 787 -12.02 -2.16 10.81
CA LEU A 787 -13.25 -1.52 10.39
C LEU A 787 -13.10 -0.98 8.97
N GLN A 788 -14.10 -1.22 8.16
CA GLN A 788 -14.24 -0.64 6.83
C GLN A 788 -15.25 0.50 6.93
N LEU A 789 -14.79 1.75 6.93
CA LEU A 789 -15.65 2.92 6.95
C LEU A 789 -15.74 3.48 5.52
N GLY A 790 -16.69 3.02 4.71
CA GLY A 790 -16.68 3.30 3.28
C GLY A 790 -15.41 2.78 2.61
N ALA A 791 -14.62 3.66 2.00
CA ALA A 791 -13.33 3.34 1.42
C ALA A 791 -12.18 3.34 2.44
N LEU A 792 -12.42 3.83 3.66
CA LEU A 792 -11.39 4.01 4.69
C LEU A 792 -11.27 2.77 5.57
N GLY A 793 -10.07 2.19 5.67
CA GLY A 793 -9.73 1.15 6.65
C GLY A 793 -9.30 1.78 7.98
N ALA A 794 -9.93 1.37 9.09
CA ALA A 794 -9.64 1.88 10.42
C ALA A 794 -9.42 0.71 11.40
N PRO A 795 -8.17 0.42 11.79
CA PRO A 795 -7.89 -0.67 12.73
C PRO A 795 -8.38 -0.33 14.13
N VAL A 796 -8.87 -1.36 14.82
CA VAL A 796 -9.24 -1.29 16.24
C VAL A 796 -8.70 -2.49 16.99
N GLY A 797 -8.41 -2.31 18.27
CA GLY A 797 -7.96 -3.37 19.14
C GLY A 797 -8.44 -3.18 20.56
N THR A 798 -8.58 -4.28 21.30
CA THR A 798 -8.98 -4.25 22.70
C THR A 798 -8.44 -5.46 23.47
N ASP A 799 -8.20 -5.24 24.75
CA ASP A 799 -7.94 -6.29 25.74
C ASP A 799 -9.15 -6.44 26.64
N SER A 800 -9.52 -7.69 26.95
CA SER A 800 -10.53 -8.00 27.95
C SER A 800 -10.10 -9.14 28.86
N THR A 801 -10.67 -9.23 30.04
CA THR A 801 -10.45 -10.31 31.01
C THR A 801 -11.78 -10.78 31.57
N GLY A 802 -11.86 -12.03 31.97
CA GLY A 802 -13.06 -12.56 32.59
C GLY A 802 -12.80 -13.82 33.38
N HIS A 803 -13.86 -14.34 33.91
CA HIS A 803 -13.84 -15.52 34.80
C HIS A 803 -14.95 -16.49 34.37
N TYR A 804 -14.74 -17.75 34.68
CA TYR A 804 -15.83 -18.75 34.51
C TYR A 804 -15.91 -19.73 35.68
N VAL A 805 -17.08 -20.26 35.84
CA VAL A 805 -17.36 -21.42 36.70
C VAL A 805 -18.09 -22.44 35.86
N ALA A 806 -17.64 -23.69 35.97
CA ALA A 806 -18.28 -24.82 35.29
C ALA A 806 -18.48 -25.98 36.30
N GLY A 807 -19.57 -26.71 36.14
CA GLY A 807 -19.83 -27.90 36.92
C GLY A 807 -20.51 -28.95 36.03
N ALA A 808 -20.22 -30.22 36.32
CA ALA A 808 -20.92 -31.34 35.70
C ALA A 808 -21.18 -32.44 36.71
N LEU A 809 -22.29 -33.12 36.46
CA LEU A 809 -22.71 -34.35 37.14
C LEU A 809 -22.95 -35.41 36.07
N GLU A 810 -22.41 -36.61 36.25
CA GLU A 810 -22.64 -37.76 35.37
C GLU A 810 -22.97 -38.99 36.22
N GLY A 811 -23.87 -39.80 35.74
CA GLY A 811 -24.18 -41.08 36.36
C GLY A 811 -24.39 -42.15 35.31
N GLY A 812 -23.95 -43.36 35.60
CA GLY A 812 -24.04 -44.46 34.64
C GLY A 812 -24.07 -45.82 35.31
N HIS A 813 -24.35 -46.83 34.48
CA HIS A 813 -24.39 -48.25 34.89
C HIS A 813 -23.46 -49.06 33.97
N LEU A 814 -22.60 -49.86 34.59
CA LEU A 814 -21.62 -50.71 33.91
C LEU A 814 -22.21 -52.10 33.63
N PHE A 815 -22.37 -52.44 32.36
CA PHE A 815 -22.70 -53.76 31.90
C PHE A 815 -21.46 -54.50 31.41
N GLN A 816 -21.22 -55.74 31.86
CA GLN A 816 -20.05 -56.53 31.45
C GLN A 816 -20.46 -57.64 30.50
N PHE A 817 -19.99 -57.68 29.30
CA PHE A 817 -20.20 -58.72 28.29
C PHE A 817 -18.87 -59.36 27.90
N GLY A 818 -18.39 -60.35 28.65
CA GLY A 818 -17.11 -60.96 28.49
C GLY A 818 -16.00 -59.91 28.70
N ALA A 819 -15.13 -59.69 27.71
CA ALA A 819 -14.05 -58.69 27.76
C ALA A 819 -14.52 -57.27 27.36
N THR A 820 -15.81 -57.09 27.01
CA THR A 820 -16.36 -55.80 26.58
C THR A 820 -17.23 -55.22 27.70
N ARG A 821 -16.99 -53.95 28.01
CA ARG A 821 -17.81 -53.18 28.95
C ARG A 821 -18.67 -52.20 28.18
N VAL A 822 -19.93 -52.06 28.51
CA VAL A 822 -20.88 -51.12 27.93
C VAL A 822 -21.51 -50.29 29.04
N VAL A 823 -21.51 -48.98 28.88
CA VAL A 823 -21.93 -48.04 29.92
C VAL A 823 -22.90 -47.01 29.32
N PRO A 824 -24.20 -47.18 29.49
CA PRO A 824 -25.13 -46.05 29.35
C PRO A 824 -24.93 -45.07 30.48
N PHE A 825 -24.93 -43.79 30.11
CA PHE A 825 -24.74 -42.68 31.05
C PHE A 825 -25.67 -41.51 30.74
N ALA A 826 -25.90 -40.68 31.72
CA ALA A 826 -26.59 -39.41 31.60
C ALA A 826 -25.77 -38.36 32.35
N ASP A 827 -25.69 -37.17 31.78
CA ASP A 827 -24.96 -36.04 32.39
C ASP A 827 -25.76 -34.73 32.38
N VAL A 828 -25.44 -33.86 33.30
CA VAL A 828 -25.92 -32.49 33.37
C VAL A 828 -24.71 -31.59 33.55
N ARG A 829 -24.62 -30.54 32.73
CA ARG A 829 -23.53 -29.58 32.75
C ARG A 829 -24.06 -28.17 32.91
N TYR A 830 -23.40 -27.38 33.75
CA TYR A 830 -23.66 -25.96 33.93
C TYR A 830 -22.38 -25.16 33.72
N GLN A 831 -22.49 -24.10 32.98
CA GLN A 831 -21.38 -23.18 32.74
C GLN A 831 -21.89 -21.76 32.89
N ARG A 832 -21.09 -20.94 33.56
CA ARG A 832 -21.29 -19.50 33.69
C ARG A 832 -19.99 -18.80 33.40
N LEU A 833 -20.05 -17.90 32.45
CA LEU A 833 -18.93 -17.09 31.96
C LEU A 833 -19.22 -15.63 32.28
N GLU A 834 -18.33 -14.99 33.02
CA GLU A 834 -18.34 -13.55 33.26
C GLU A 834 -17.39 -12.90 32.28
N LEU A 835 -17.96 -12.19 31.30
CA LEU A 835 -17.25 -11.48 30.26
C LEU A 835 -16.96 -10.07 30.76
N GLY A 836 -15.70 -9.68 30.79
CA GLY A 836 -15.29 -8.32 31.14
C GLY A 836 -15.79 -7.30 30.13
N GLY A 837 -16.03 -6.08 30.58
CA GLY A 837 -16.28 -4.96 29.68
C GLY A 837 -15.05 -4.66 28.82
N PHE A 838 -15.26 -4.07 27.66
CA PHE A 838 -14.20 -3.71 26.75
C PHE A 838 -14.45 -2.35 26.09
N THR A 839 -13.37 -1.74 25.62
CA THR A 839 -13.42 -0.52 24.80
C THR A 839 -12.34 -0.65 23.72
N GLU A 840 -12.74 -0.75 22.46
CA GLU A 840 -11.83 -0.78 21.34
C GLU A 840 -11.13 0.57 21.20
N GLN A 841 -9.83 0.54 21.00
CA GLN A 841 -9.01 1.72 20.74
C GLN A 841 -8.83 1.90 19.23
N GLY A 842 -8.91 3.14 18.73
CA GLY A 842 -8.86 3.45 17.30
C GLY A 842 -10.24 3.60 16.66
N GLY A 843 -10.35 3.34 15.34
CA GLY A 843 -11.63 3.27 14.62
C GLY A 843 -12.38 4.59 14.47
N LEU A 844 -11.73 5.74 14.71
CA LEU A 844 -12.32 7.08 14.52
C LEU A 844 -13.65 7.32 15.30
N GLY A 845 -13.82 6.64 16.43
CA GLY A 845 -15.05 6.71 17.23
C GLY A 845 -16.12 5.65 16.85
N TYR A 846 -15.83 4.75 15.90
CA TYR A 846 -16.70 3.66 15.45
C TYR A 846 -16.22 2.27 15.93
N GLY A 847 -15.17 2.19 16.74
CA GLY A 847 -14.86 1.03 17.54
C GLY A 847 -15.99 0.75 18.54
N LEU A 848 -16.14 -0.49 19.00
CA LEU A 848 -17.17 -0.87 19.95
C LEU A 848 -16.68 -0.73 21.40
N MET A 849 -17.60 -0.43 22.29
CA MET A 849 -17.46 -0.57 23.73
C MET A 849 -18.67 -1.32 24.29
N ALA A 850 -18.45 -2.16 25.28
CA ALA A 850 -19.48 -2.93 25.98
C ALA A 850 -19.17 -3.01 27.46
N ASP A 851 -20.22 -3.02 28.28
CA ASP A 851 -20.11 -3.28 29.71
C ASP A 851 -19.86 -4.76 29.98
N ALA A 852 -19.36 -5.07 31.18
CA ALA A 852 -19.23 -6.42 31.62
C ALA A 852 -20.61 -7.11 31.68
N HIS A 853 -20.68 -8.34 31.20
CA HIS A 853 -21.92 -9.09 31.18
C HIS A 853 -21.67 -10.57 31.46
N THR A 854 -22.74 -11.31 31.67
CA THR A 854 -22.70 -12.76 32.00
C THR A 854 -23.35 -13.56 30.91
N ALA A 855 -22.68 -14.62 30.47
CA ALA A 855 -23.27 -15.65 29.61
C ALA A 855 -23.26 -16.99 30.33
N GLY A 856 -24.23 -17.83 30.04
CA GLY A 856 -24.26 -19.15 30.63
C GLY A 856 -25.15 -20.14 29.89
N ARG A 857 -24.90 -21.41 30.18
CA ARG A 857 -25.70 -22.50 29.61
C ARG A 857 -25.87 -23.66 30.59
N LEU A 858 -27.01 -24.30 30.53
CA LEU A 858 -27.35 -25.57 31.20
C LEU A 858 -27.64 -26.60 30.10
N GLN A 859 -26.93 -27.71 30.15
CA GLN A 859 -27.09 -28.81 29.18
C GLN A 859 -27.41 -30.10 29.89
N ALA A 860 -28.15 -30.98 29.22
CA ALA A 860 -28.33 -32.36 29.61
C ALA A 860 -27.91 -33.30 28.48
N GLY A 861 -27.21 -34.37 28.82
CA GLY A 861 -26.71 -35.35 27.90
C GLY A 861 -27.13 -36.79 28.21
N LEU A 862 -27.20 -37.56 27.14
CA LEU A 862 -27.39 -39.01 27.20
C LEU A 862 -26.38 -39.67 26.26
N GLY A 863 -25.76 -40.76 26.70
CA GLY A 863 -24.75 -41.41 25.86
C GLY A 863 -24.58 -42.89 26.18
N LEU A 864 -23.87 -43.54 25.29
CA LEU A 864 -23.43 -44.91 25.41
C LEU A 864 -21.92 -44.97 25.19
N ARG A 865 -21.23 -45.59 26.12
CA ARG A 865 -19.79 -45.83 26.08
C ARG A 865 -19.54 -47.34 25.98
N ALA A 866 -18.65 -47.77 25.11
CA ALA A 866 -18.22 -49.16 24.98
C ALA A 866 -16.70 -49.24 25.06
N GLU A 867 -16.19 -50.23 25.72
CA GLU A 867 -14.78 -50.45 25.94
C GLU A 867 -14.41 -51.92 25.86
N ARG A 868 -13.21 -52.19 25.30
CA ARG A 868 -12.65 -53.53 25.31
C ARG A 868 -11.15 -53.48 25.58
N GLY A 869 -10.72 -54.29 26.57
CA GLY A 869 -9.32 -54.41 26.94
C GLY A 869 -8.71 -55.72 26.44
N TRP A 870 -7.41 -55.70 26.21
CA TRP A 870 -6.59 -56.85 25.85
C TRP A 870 -5.31 -56.85 26.67
N GLN A 871 -4.83 -58.03 27.01
CA GLN A 871 -3.49 -58.23 27.52
C GLN A 871 -2.63 -58.81 26.38
N LEU A 872 -1.58 -58.10 26.06
CA LEU A 872 -0.64 -58.51 24.99
C LEU A 872 0.36 -59.56 25.53
N ALA A 873 0.96 -60.36 24.62
CA ALA A 873 1.86 -61.42 24.97
C ALA A 873 3.10 -61.02 25.80
N ASN A 874 3.49 -59.72 25.72
CA ASN A 874 4.59 -59.15 26.47
C ASN A 874 4.15 -58.63 27.88
N GLY A 875 2.90 -58.89 28.29
CA GLY A 875 2.35 -58.42 29.56
C GLY A 875 1.79 -57.01 29.60
N MET A 876 1.92 -56.26 28.53
CA MET A 876 1.36 -54.92 28.36
C MET A 876 -0.15 -55.00 28.22
N GLN A 877 -0.89 -54.05 28.85
CA GLN A 877 -2.32 -53.93 28.70
C GLN A 877 -2.62 -52.86 27.62
N MET A 878 -3.61 -53.13 26.80
CA MET A 878 -4.14 -52.20 25.78
C MET A 878 -5.67 -52.20 25.91
N ALA A 879 -6.27 -51.01 25.78
CA ALA A 879 -7.71 -50.91 25.71
C ALA A 879 -8.12 -49.91 24.60
N PHE A 880 -9.21 -50.24 23.92
CA PHE A 880 -9.87 -49.33 23.02
C PHE A 880 -11.25 -49.01 23.59
N ASP A 881 -11.61 -47.74 23.58
CA ASP A 881 -12.93 -47.26 23.98
C ASP A 881 -13.53 -46.34 22.94
N GLY A 882 -14.82 -46.30 22.89
CA GLY A 882 -15.57 -45.36 22.06
C GLY A 882 -16.90 -45.00 22.73
N SER A 883 -17.35 -43.79 22.49
CA SER A 883 -18.66 -43.35 22.96
C SER A 883 -19.40 -42.53 21.90
N ALA A 884 -20.72 -42.62 21.96
CA ALA A 884 -21.65 -41.80 21.22
C ALA A 884 -22.66 -41.20 22.20
N GLY A 885 -22.85 -39.91 22.11
CA GLY A 885 -23.76 -39.16 22.98
C GLY A 885 -24.49 -38.05 22.22
N TRP A 886 -25.54 -37.59 22.87
CA TRP A 886 -26.30 -36.42 22.43
C TRP A 886 -26.46 -35.50 23.63
N GLN A 887 -26.19 -34.20 23.38
CA GLN A 887 -26.36 -33.15 24.36
C GLN A 887 -27.43 -32.16 23.90
N HIS A 888 -28.26 -31.73 24.84
CA HIS A 888 -29.31 -30.75 24.63
C HIS A 888 -29.14 -29.57 25.58
N THR A 889 -29.12 -28.37 25.03
CA THR A 889 -29.08 -27.12 25.81
C THR A 889 -30.50 -26.81 26.30
N LEU A 890 -30.71 -26.99 27.58
CA LEU A 890 -31.99 -26.74 28.28
C LEU A 890 -32.25 -25.25 28.43
N HIS A 891 -31.18 -24.49 28.77
CA HIS A 891 -31.23 -23.05 28.97
C HIS A 891 -29.91 -22.40 28.58
N GLN A 892 -30.01 -21.25 27.89
CA GLN A 892 -28.84 -20.41 27.48
C GLN A 892 -29.21 -18.93 27.61
N TYR A 893 -28.28 -18.12 28.11
CA TYR A 893 -28.43 -16.67 28.21
C TYR A 893 -27.11 -15.97 27.94
N GLY A 894 -27.16 -14.66 27.67
CA GLY A 894 -25.99 -13.80 27.49
C GLY A 894 -25.23 -13.99 26.17
N SER A 895 -25.87 -14.64 25.16
CA SER A 895 -25.30 -14.74 23.81
C SER A 895 -25.48 -13.47 22.98
N VAL A 896 -26.28 -12.54 23.49
CA VAL A 896 -26.47 -11.18 22.95
C VAL A 896 -26.09 -10.22 24.05
N PHE A 897 -25.33 -9.18 23.70
CA PHE A 897 -24.92 -8.14 24.63
C PHE A 897 -25.11 -6.76 23.99
N ASP A 898 -25.26 -5.74 24.81
CA ASP A 898 -25.41 -4.37 24.34
C ASP A 898 -24.02 -3.72 24.16
N ALA A 899 -23.85 -3.02 23.05
CA ALA A 899 -22.64 -2.27 22.73
C ALA A 899 -22.96 -0.91 22.10
N SER A 900 -22.10 0.06 22.35
CA SER A 900 -22.12 1.37 21.69
C SER A 900 -20.85 1.57 20.89
N PHE A 901 -20.89 2.47 19.91
CA PHE A 901 -19.64 2.98 19.33
C PHE A 901 -18.90 3.88 20.33
N THR A 902 -17.57 3.84 20.31
CA THR A 902 -16.73 4.58 21.28
C THR A 902 -16.88 6.10 21.20
N GLY A 903 -17.35 6.63 20.05
CA GLY A 903 -17.66 8.04 19.86
C GLY A 903 -19.06 8.48 20.32
N PHE A 904 -19.89 7.53 20.81
CA PHE A 904 -21.28 7.75 21.14
C PHE A 904 -21.64 7.06 22.47
N ASN A 905 -22.86 7.19 22.94
CA ASN A 905 -23.34 6.53 24.15
C ASN A 905 -24.73 5.92 23.91
N ASP A 906 -24.89 5.30 22.73
CA ASP A 906 -26.14 4.71 22.30
C ASP A 906 -25.99 3.17 22.23
N TRP A 907 -26.56 2.49 23.18
CA TRP A 907 -26.40 1.05 23.43
C TRP A 907 -27.43 0.23 22.66
N LEU A 908 -26.94 -0.64 21.79
CA LEU A 908 -27.76 -1.52 20.94
C LEU A 908 -27.21 -2.94 20.95
N PRO A 909 -28.07 -3.96 20.78
CA PRO A 909 -27.66 -5.35 20.85
C PRO A 909 -26.68 -5.74 19.73
N VAL A 910 -25.68 -6.54 20.12
CA VAL A 910 -24.77 -7.27 19.22
C VAL A 910 -25.11 -8.74 19.33
N GLU A 911 -25.47 -9.33 18.21
CA GLU A 911 -25.77 -10.75 18.09
C GLU A 911 -24.67 -11.44 17.23
N GLY A 912 -24.35 -12.69 17.56
CA GLY A 912 -23.41 -13.52 16.82
C GLY A 912 -23.98 -14.87 16.43
N ILE A 913 -23.08 -15.78 16.05
CA ILE A 913 -23.43 -17.13 15.61
C ILE A 913 -24.11 -17.89 16.73
N GLY A 914 -23.57 -17.76 17.97
CA GLY A 914 -24.02 -18.54 19.12
C GLY A 914 -23.74 -20.05 18.98
N LEU A 915 -24.09 -20.84 19.98
CA LEU A 915 -23.89 -22.28 20.00
C LEU A 915 -25.18 -23.05 19.57
N SER A 916 -25.01 -24.29 19.21
CA SER A 916 -26.09 -25.18 18.86
C SER A 916 -26.95 -25.57 20.07
N ARG A 917 -28.22 -25.79 19.85
CA ARG A 917 -29.12 -26.30 20.89
C ARG A 917 -28.98 -27.80 21.08
N ASN A 918 -28.63 -28.53 20.04
CA ASN A 918 -28.42 -29.97 20.03
C ASN A 918 -27.05 -30.27 19.42
N THR A 919 -26.25 -31.09 20.10
CA THR A 919 -24.91 -31.47 19.67
C THR A 919 -24.74 -32.98 19.80
N ALA A 920 -24.29 -33.63 18.74
CA ALA A 920 -23.84 -35.01 18.76
C ALA A 920 -22.37 -35.04 19.20
N VAL A 921 -22.02 -35.94 20.10
CA VAL A 921 -20.64 -36.10 20.61
C VAL A 921 -20.18 -37.53 20.33
N LEU A 922 -19.09 -37.65 19.59
CA LEU A 922 -18.43 -38.92 19.30
C LEU A 922 -17.03 -38.92 19.88
N ARG A 923 -16.64 -39.99 20.56
CA ARG A 923 -15.32 -40.16 21.16
C ARG A 923 -14.71 -41.48 20.77
N ALA A 924 -13.39 -41.53 20.66
CA ALA A 924 -12.59 -42.74 20.49
C ALA A 924 -11.30 -42.60 21.30
N GLY A 925 -10.90 -43.63 21.99
CA GLY A 925 -9.68 -43.61 22.81
C GLY A 925 -8.89 -44.92 22.68
N LEU A 926 -7.57 -44.81 22.77
CA LEU A 926 -6.64 -45.90 22.83
C LEU A 926 -5.73 -45.72 24.05
N SER A 927 -5.80 -46.68 24.97
CA SER A 927 -4.99 -46.69 26.20
C SER A 927 -3.95 -47.80 26.12
N LEU A 928 -2.73 -47.52 26.54
CA LEU A 928 -1.61 -48.44 26.61
C LEU A 928 -0.94 -48.35 27.98
N TRP A 929 -0.75 -49.51 28.64
CA TRP A 929 -0.08 -49.66 29.91
C TRP A 929 1.17 -50.51 29.77
N PRO A 930 2.34 -49.92 29.38
CA PRO A 930 3.59 -50.65 29.22
C PRO A 930 4.09 -51.25 30.52
N THR A 931 3.76 -50.61 31.65
CA THR A 931 4.02 -51.12 33.00
C THR A 931 2.81 -50.96 33.90
N ARG A 932 2.85 -51.56 35.08
CA ARG A 932 1.73 -51.42 36.05
C ARG A 932 1.59 -50.02 36.63
N ASP A 933 2.61 -49.20 36.54
CA ASP A 933 2.70 -47.90 37.19
C ASP A 933 2.71 -46.71 36.18
N PHE A 934 2.70 -47.01 34.85
CA PHE A 934 2.72 -45.97 33.79
C PHE A 934 1.78 -46.30 32.67
N GLY A 935 0.93 -45.36 32.33
CA GLY A 935 -0.04 -45.43 31.24
C GLY A 935 0.01 -44.24 30.29
N LEU A 936 -0.29 -44.50 29.04
CA LEU A 936 -0.49 -43.51 28.00
C LEU A 936 -1.87 -43.67 27.37
N ARG A 937 -2.57 -42.56 27.09
CA ARG A 937 -3.86 -42.56 26.41
C ARG A 937 -3.82 -41.53 25.29
N LEU A 938 -4.26 -41.92 24.09
CA LEU A 938 -4.60 -41.05 22.98
C LEU A 938 -6.11 -41.01 22.86
N GLY A 939 -6.69 -39.84 22.93
CA GLY A 939 -8.12 -39.56 22.78
C GLY A 939 -8.40 -38.68 21.57
N TYR A 940 -9.52 -38.94 20.92
CA TYR A 940 -10.10 -38.07 19.90
C TYR A 940 -11.58 -37.91 20.19
N MET A 941 -12.06 -36.68 20.09
CA MET A 941 -13.47 -36.36 20.24
C MET A 941 -13.91 -35.42 19.09
N ARG A 942 -15.15 -35.66 18.66
CA ARG A 942 -15.80 -34.77 17.70
C ARG A 942 -17.16 -34.37 18.24
N GLU A 943 -17.39 -33.08 18.25
CA GLU A 943 -18.71 -32.50 18.51
C GLU A 943 -19.27 -31.92 17.22
N GLN A 944 -20.57 -32.19 16.95
CA GLN A 944 -21.24 -31.76 15.73
C GLN A 944 -22.64 -31.24 16.07
N GLY A 945 -22.85 -29.95 15.91
CA GLY A 945 -24.13 -29.28 16.04
C GLY A 945 -24.57 -28.63 14.72
N GLN A 946 -25.65 -27.86 14.78
CA GLN A 946 -26.14 -27.08 13.63
C GLN A 946 -25.28 -25.86 13.34
N ARG A 947 -24.62 -25.29 14.34
CA ARG A 947 -23.87 -24.05 14.28
C ARG A 947 -22.39 -24.23 14.60
N GLU A 948 -22.02 -25.38 15.17
CA GLU A 948 -20.65 -25.64 15.60
C GLU A 948 -20.21 -27.03 15.17
N ARG A 949 -18.93 -27.12 14.91
CA ARG A 949 -18.18 -28.35 14.76
C ARG A 949 -16.86 -28.19 15.45
N SER A 950 -16.51 -29.09 16.38
CA SER A 950 -15.18 -29.11 16.97
C SER A 950 -14.57 -30.50 16.91
N ASP A 951 -13.26 -30.55 16.80
CA ASP A 951 -12.44 -31.76 16.83
C ASP A 951 -11.39 -31.55 17.93
N ASP A 952 -11.37 -32.44 18.92
CA ASP A 952 -10.45 -32.40 20.04
C ASP A 952 -9.50 -33.59 19.99
N MET A 953 -8.22 -33.34 20.25
CA MET A 953 -7.21 -34.38 20.41
C MET A 953 -6.56 -34.28 21.79
N MET A 954 -6.39 -35.41 22.46
CA MET A 954 -5.81 -35.49 23.79
C MET A 954 -4.70 -36.56 23.82
N LEU A 955 -3.57 -36.21 24.41
CA LEU A 955 -2.55 -37.16 24.80
C LEU A 955 -2.36 -37.06 26.32
N GLN A 956 -2.66 -38.13 27.03
CA GLN A 956 -2.54 -38.18 28.49
C GLN A 956 -1.48 -39.18 28.92
N GLY A 957 -0.67 -38.80 29.91
CA GLY A 957 0.23 -39.68 30.66
C GLY A 957 -0.20 -39.78 32.11
N THR A 958 -0.20 -41.01 32.65
CA THR A 958 -0.56 -41.27 34.05
C THR A 958 0.55 -42.06 34.73
N VAL A 959 0.97 -41.61 35.90
CA VAL A 959 1.92 -42.31 36.81
C VAL A 959 1.21 -42.63 38.11
N THR A 960 1.18 -43.90 38.44
CA THR A 960 0.52 -44.37 39.67
C THR A 960 1.56 -44.64 40.77
N PHE A 961 1.16 -44.52 42.05
CA PHE A 961 1.99 -44.73 43.20
C PHE A 961 1.32 -45.46 44.31
#